data_aeb88b1552c6f146a8440c47dfd63613
#
_entry.id   aeb88b1552c6f146a8440c47dfd63613
#
_cell.length_a   1.000
_cell.length_b   1.000
_cell.length_c   1.000
_cell.angle_alpha   90.00
_cell.angle_beta   90.00
_cell.angle_gamma   90.00
#
_symmetry.space_group_name_H-M   'P 1'
#
loop_
_entity.id
_entity.type
_entity.pdbx_description
1 polymer ?
#
loop_
_entity_poly.entity_id
_entity_poly.type
_entity_poly.pdbx_seq_one_letter_code
_entity_poly.pdbx_strand_id
1 'polypeptide(L)'
;MQNKGIVIVTAILLTLASIFYLSFSFATSYYDSKAAEMKDPIAAQNYKDSVKYLGVYSYQQCLETQIGLGLDLKGGMNVILEISVPDVVDILADHKTDAAYQKSMAEAKKEEESSQSDFISLFIKAYQKNAPGHRLAEIFATQQLKGKVSTQSTDAEVEKALRAEVQSAIDNSYNVVRNRIDKFGVVQPNIQKLEGQEGRLMVEMPGVKEPERVRKLLQGSANLEFWETYNAQEVLPYFSQLDSRLAAIASGQKVEDADSVKAETAEVAETPAEADTTVKEAATKFQLKKNDADQAAAADKAAKQDDKAIEKAKKEHPLFAFFQPVQGQSLSTVGYAHERDTAEINKAIYGEEGKKVIPSDVKLLWSAKPVDGTKNIFELHALKVTSTSGRAPLEGDVITDAKDEFDNFGRPCVSMSMNNEGARLWAQLTKQNVGKAIAIVLDGVVYSAPRVNGEISGGNSQISGNFTIEDTKDLANTLKSGRMPAPARIVQEEVVGPTLGAQSIQQGIISFIIAFVLLMIYMVCMYNLIPGMMANMALVINLFFTLGILTSFQAALTMSGIAGMVLSLGTAVDANVLIYERIKEEMKGGLGLKQALAAGYSNAFSAIFDSNLTSIITGVILYVFGTGPIRGFATTWIIGIICSFFTAVFLTRLVYERQLNNDRWKNLTFCTPISKDLLQKTDIKFMSLYKKTFTFVAIALVVFIASFAVRGLSQSIDFTGGRNYVVTFEKAVQPEEVRGAIAKAFEGYNTSVIALGTDNKTVRISTNYKIESNNPNVDDEAETILYKALKAEGVVNQPNVEAFKNPDVREGGSIISSQKVGPSVAKDITYGAIISVLFALVAIFIYILIRFRNVAFSVGSTCALAVDTVVVLGIYSLCWGWMPFSLEIDQTFIGAILTVIGYSINDKVVVFDRIRENLRIHPKWDIQTSFNTSINQTLARTINTSFSTLLVLLCIFFLGGDSIRSFSFAMILGVVFGTLSSIFVAAPVAYLTLGKHIENRLKKAENAAE
;
A
#
# COMPACT_ATOMS: atom_id res chain seq x y z
N MET A 1 -17.96 -40.51 -17.68
CA MET A 1 -18.47 -39.17 -17.27
C MET A 1 -19.98 -39.13 -17.54
N GLN A 2 -20.79 -38.96 -16.50
CA GLN A 2 -22.24 -38.81 -16.66
C GLN A 2 -22.67 -37.45 -17.27
N ASN A 3 -21.86 -36.41 -17.17
CA ASN A 3 -22.23 -35.03 -17.60
C ASN A 3 -21.25 -34.41 -18.61
N LYS A 4 -20.90 -35.17 -19.70
CA LYS A 4 -19.97 -34.64 -20.74
C LYS A 4 -20.44 -33.32 -21.38
N GLY A 5 -21.74 -33.16 -21.55
CA GLY A 5 -22.35 -31.96 -22.12
C GLY A 5 -22.07 -30.69 -21.30
N ILE A 6 -22.18 -30.75 -19.97
CA ILE A 6 -21.91 -29.61 -19.10
C ILE A 6 -20.45 -29.17 -19.21
N VAL A 7 -19.50 -30.11 -19.19
CA VAL A 7 -18.05 -29.79 -19.32
C VAL A 7 -17.76 -29.11 -20.67
N ILE A 8 -18.35 -29.59 -21.77
CA ILE A 8 -18.17 -29.01 -23.09
C ILE A 8 -18.75 -27.58 -23.13
N VAL A 9 -19.96 -27.39 -22.63
CA VAL A 9 -20.62 -26.07 -22.59
C VAL A 9 -19.81 -25.10 -21.74
N THR A 10 -19.37 -25.50 -20.54
CA THR A 10 -18.52 -24.67 -19.67
C THR A 10 -17.21 -24.29 -20.34
N ALA A 11 -16.53 -25.25 -21.00
CA ALA A 11 -15.30 -24.98 -21.72
C ALA A 11 -15.51 -23.99 -22.88
N ILE A 12 -16.60 -24.12 -23.65
CA ILE A 12 -16.94 -23.19 -24.75
C ILE A 12 -17.22 -21.80 -24.18
N LEU A 13 -18.03 -21.69 -23.14
CA LEU A 13 -18.34 -20.40 -22.50
C LEU A 13 -17.10 -19.72 -21.96
N LEU A 14 -16.24 -20.43 -21.23
CA LEU A 14 -14.96 -19.89 -20.74
C LEU A 14 -14.05 -19.46 -21.89
N THR A 15 -13.96 -20.24 -22.97
CA THR A 15 -13.15 -19.90 -24.15
C THR A 15 -13.68 -18.63 -24.80
N LEU A 16 -14.98 -18.52 -25.03
CA LEU A 16 -15.61 -17.33 -25.63
C LEU A 16 -15.42 -16.09 -24.75
N ALA A 17 -15.65 -16.22 -23.44
CA ALA A 17 -15.43 -15.14 -22.50
C ALA A 17 -13.96 -14.70 -22.48
N SER A 18 -13.02 -15.64 -22.42
CA SER A 18 -11.58 -15.33 -22.43
C SER A 18 -11.15 -14.64 -23.73
N ILE A 19 -11.63 -15.09 -24.89
CA ILE A 19 -11.39 -14.43 -26.18
C ILE A 19 -11.94 -13.01 -26.16
N PHE A 20 -13.17 -12.84 -25.71
CA PHE A 20 -13.82 -11.54 -25.66
C PHE A 20 -13.05 -10.55 -24.79
N TYR A 21 -12.75 -10.88 -23.53
CA TYR A 21 -12.06 -9.97 -22.63
C TYR A 21 -10.61 -9.70 -23.03
N LEU A 22 -9.86 -10.72 -23.45
CA LEU A 22 -8.48 -10.53 -23.93
C LEU A 22 -8.40 -9.71 -25.22
N SER A 23 -9.44 -9.73 -26.04
CA SER A 23 -9.48 -8.96 -27.29
C SER A 23 -9.39 -7.44 -27.07
N PHE A 24 -9.84 -6.92 -25.91
CA PHE A 24 -9.71 -5.51 -25.58
C PHE A 24 -8.24 -5.07 -25.44
N SER A 25 -7.39 -5.92 -24.84
CA SER A 25 -5.95 -5.64 -24.73
C SER A 25 -5.25 -5.60 -26.10
N PHE A 26 -5.66 -6.45 -27.03
CA PHE A 26 -5.15 -6.39 -28.41
C PHE A 26 -5.66 -5.15 -29.14
N ALA A 27 -6.93 -4.77 -28.95
CA ALA A 27 -7.51 -3.58 -29.57
C ALA A 27 -6.81 -2.30 -29.08
N THR A 28 -6.59 -2.15 -27.78
CA THR A 28 -5.88 -0.98 -27.21
C THR A 28 -4.45 -0.91 -27.73
N SER A 29 -3.71 -2.00 -27.72
CA SER A 29 -2.33 -2.06 -28.25
C SER A 29 -2.26 -1.68 -29.73
N TYR A 30 -3.22 -2.13 -30.53
CA TYR A 30 -3.31 -1.78 -31.97
C TYR A 30 -3.58 -0.29 -32.17
N TYR A 31 -4.53 0.29 -31.42
CA TYR A 31 -4.87 1.70 -31.51
C TYR A 31 -3.74 2.60 -31.00
N ASP A 32 -3.04 2.19 -29.93
CA ASP A 32 -1.87 2.91 -29.44
C ASP A 32 -0.72 2.90 -30.42
N SER A 33 -0.43 1.77 -31.05
CA SER A 33 0.60 1.69 -32.10
C SER A 33 0.27 2.60 -33.30
N LYS A 34 -0.99 2.62 -33.74
CA LYS A 34 -1.42 3.52 -34.80
C LYS A 34 -1.37 5.00 -34.41
N ALA A 35 -1.74 5.35 -33.19
CA ALA A 35 -1.65 6.71 -32.70
C ALA A 35 -0.18 7.17 -32.58
N ALA A 36 0.73 6.27 -32.21
CA ALA A 36 2.17 6.55 -32.10
C ALA A 36 2.83 6.81 -33.49
N GLU A 37 2.29 6.26 -34.58
CA GLU A 37 2.72 6.54 -35.94
C GLU A 37 2.36 7.96 -36.42
N MET A 38 1.40 8.61 -35.73
CA MET A 38 0.95 9.98 -36.07
C MET A 38 1.91 11.00 -35.47
N LYS A 39 2.51 11.85 -36.33
CA LYS A 39 3.48 12.87 -35.87
C LYS A 39 2.86 14.02 -35.11
N ASP A 40 1.54 14.25 -35.28
CA ASP A 40 0.80 15.31 -34.61
C ASP A 40 0.08 14.77 -33.36
N PRO A 41 0.41 15.27 -32.16
CA PRO A 41 -0.23 14.83 -30.92
C PRO A 41 -1.75 15.07 -30.90
N ILE A 42 -2.23 16.16 -31.53
CA ILE A 42 -3.67 16.49 -31.58
C ILE A 42 -4.38 15.49 -32.50
N ALA A 43 -3.80 15.16 -33.64
CA ALA A 43 -4.35 14.15 -34.56
C ALA A 43 -4.38 12.75 -33.93
N ALA A 44 -3.37 12.39 -33.16
CA ALA A 44 -3.30 11.14 -32.40
C ALA A 44 -4.41 11.06 -31.34
N GLN A 45 -4.67 12.14 -30.61
CA GLN A 45 -5.74 12.20 -29.61
C GLN A 45 -7.12 12.13 -30.28
N ASN A 46 -7.38 12.92 -31.33
CA ASN A 46 -8.62 12.87 -32.07
C ASN A 46 -8.91 11.49 -32.67
N TYR A 47 -7.85 10.78 -33.11
CA TYR A 47 -7.98 9.40 -33.58
C TYR A 47 -8.45 8.49 -32.44
N LYS A 48 -7.83 8.55 -31.23
CA LYS A 48 -8.22 7.76 -30.07
C LYS A 48 -9.66 8.05 -29.66
N ASP A 49 -10.10 9.29 -29.70
CA ASP A 49 -11.45 9.70 -29.31
C ASP A 49 -12.52 9.26 -30.34
N SER A 50 -12.14 9.09 -31.60
CA SER A 50 -13.05 8.71 -32.70
C SER A 50 -13.22 7.20 -32.87
N VAL A 51 -12.26 6.39 -32.41
CA VAL A 51 -12.24 4.94 -32.66
C VAL A 51 -13.27 4.22 -31.82
N LYS A 52 -13.96 3.25 -32.44
CA LYS A 52 -14.91 2.33 -31.77
C LYS A 52 -14.55 0.88 -32.05
N TYR A 53 -14.20 0.15 -31.00
CA TYR A 53 -13.98 -1.30 -31.07
C TYR A 53 -15.30 -2.04 -31.17
N LEU A 54 -15.42 -3.04 -32.05
CA LEU A 54 -16.64 -3.76 -32.37
C LEU A 54 -17.83 -2.84 -32.74
N GLY A 55 -17.56 -1.59 -33.11
CA GLY A 55 -18.59 -0.59 -33.45
C GLY A 55 -19.36 0.01 -32.25
N VAL A 56 -19.08 -0.46 -31.01
CA VAL A 56 -19.79 -0.07 -29.80
C VAL A 56 -18.85 0.53 -28.75
N TYR A 57 -17.72 -0.09 -28.48
CA TYR A 57 -16.84 0.29 -27.37
C TYR A 57 -15.88 1.41 -27.78
N SER A 58 -15.89 2.53 -27.05
CA SER A 58 -14.90 3.60 -27.23
C SER A 58 -13.50 3.16 -26.79
N TYR A 59 -12.47 3.89 -27.23
CA TYR A 59 -11.09 3.64 -26.81
C TYR A 59 -10.95 3.69 -25.28
N GLN A 60 -11.62 4.64 -24.60
CA GLN A 60 -11.63 4.73 -23.15
C GLN A 60 -12.21 3.47 -22.48
N GLN A 61 -13.34 2.96 -22.99
CA GLN A 61 -13.91 1.71 -22.50
C GLN A 61 -13.02 0.49 -22.74
N CYS A 62 -12.28 0.49 -23.87
CA CYS A 62 -11.28 -0.56 -24.11
C CYS A 62 -10.13 -0.49 -23.10
N LEU A 63 -9.65 0.72 -22.76
CA LEU A 63 -8.64 0.93 -21.72
C LEU A 63 -9.09 0.46 -20.33
N GLU A 64 -10.37 0.67 -20.00
CA GLU A 64 -10.94 0.23 -18.72
C GLU A 64 -11.12 -1.29 -18.64
N THR A 65 -11.31 -1.97 -19.78
CA THR A 65 -11.58 -3.41 -19.84
C THR A 65 -10.35 -4.25 -20.14
N GLN A 66 -9.25 -3.67 -20.64
CA GLN A 66 -8.01 -4.40 -20.91
C GLN A 66 -7.39 -5.00 -19.64
N ILE A 67 -6.35 -5.84 -19.79
CA ILE A 67 -5.56 -6.34 -18.65
C ILE A 67 -4.96 -5.15 -17.90
N GLY A 68 -5.38 -4.94 -16.66
CA GLY A 68 -4.79 -3.95 -15.78
C GLY A 68 -3.36 -4.37 -15.39
N LEU A 69 -2.40 -3.45 -15.52
CA LEU A 69 -1.05 -3.65 -15.00
C LEU A 69 -0.93 -2.95 -13.66
N GLY A 70 -0.44 -3.66 -12.65
CA GLY A 70 -0.22 -3.12 -11.31
C GLY A 70 0.94 -2.11 -11.26
N LEU A 71 1.10 -1.52 -10.09
CA LEU A 71 2.12 -0.50 -9.82
C LEU A 71 3.55 -0.97 -10.16
N ASP A 72 3.90 -2.19 -9.77
CA ASP A 72 5.22 -2.79 -9.98
C ASP A 72 5.58 -2.93 -11.47
N LEU A 73 4.58 -2.97 -12.35
CA LEU A 73 4.76 -3.18 -13.79
C LEU A 73 4.66 -1.87 -14.57
N LYS A 74 3.69 -1.01 -14.26
CA LYS A 74 3.44 0.23 -15.01
C LYS A 74 4.15 1.44 -14.41
N GLY A 75 4.64 1.32 -13.16
CA GLY A 75 5.02 2.44 -12.34
C GLY A 75 3.78 3.19 -11.84
N GLY A 76 3.98 4.24 -11.07
CA GLY A 76 2.90 5.05 -10.51
C GLY A 76 2.99 5.19 -9.00
N MET A 77 1.85 5.32 -8.34
CA MET A 77 1.75 5.60 -6.92
C MET A 77 0.71 4.72 -6.23
N ASN A 78 1.03 4.20 -5.06
CA ASN A 78 0.11 3.53 -4.14
C ASN A 78 0.15 4.23 -2.79
N VAL A 79 -1.02 4.54 -2.23
CA VAL A 79 -1.12 5.17 -0.92
C VAL A 79 -2.16 4.48 -0.06
N ILE A 80 -1.89 4.41 1.24
CA ILE A 80 -2.90 4.12 2.26
C ILE A 80 -3.23 5.43 2.94
N LEU A 81 -4.48 5.85 2.77
CA LEU A 81 -5.06 7.00 3.44
C LEU A 81 -5.74 6.54 4.72
N GLU A 82 -5.49 7.22 5.81
CA GLU A 82 -6.20 7.06 7.07
C GLU A 82 -7.08 8.27 7.33
N ILE A 83 -8.37 8.04 7.46
CA ILE A 83 -9.34 9.05 7.86
C ILE A 83 -9.27 9.18 9.38
N SER A 84 -9.01 10.38 9.86
CA SER A 84 -8.85 10.62 11.30
C SER A 84 -10.16 10.44 12.06
N VAL A 85 -10.37 9.26 12.64
CA VAL A 85 -11.52 8.98 13.52
C VAL A 85 -11.56 9.91 14.73
N PRO A 86 -10.43 10.23 15.38
CA PRO A 86 -10.40 11.24 16.45
C PRO A 86 -10.96 12.59 16.03
N ASP A 87 -10.64 13.06 14.82
CA ASP A 87 -11.12 14.36 14.34
C ASP A 87 -12.60 14.31 13.96
N VAL A 88 -13.11 13.16 13.45
CA VAL A 88 -14.55 12.94 13.26
C VAL A 88 -15.28 13.05 14.60
N VAL A 89 -14.80 12.38 15.65
CA VAL A 89 -15.40 12.41 16.98
C VAL A 89 -15.38 13.83 17.57
N ASP A 90 -14.31 14.58 17.37
CA ASP A 90 -14.21 15.99 17.82
C ASP A 90 -15.18 16.90 17.08
N ILE A 91 -15.35 16.71 15.77
CA ILE A 91 -16.35 17.43 14.96
C ILE A 91 -17.77 17.11 15.45
N LEU A 92 -18.06 15.83 15.75
CA LEU A 92 -19.37 15.41 16.26
C LEU A 92 -19.64 15.98 17.67
N ALA A 93 -18.59 16.21 18.48
CA ALA A 93 -18.66 16.90 19.77
C ALA A 93 -18.75 18.42 19.66
N ASP A 94 -18.75 18.99 18.45
CA ASP A 94 -18.74 20.43 18.18
C ASP A 94 -17.54 21.15 18.85
N HIS A 95 -16.36 20.51 18.78
CA HIS A 95 -15.09 21.00 19.34
C HIS A 95 -15.19 21.45 20.82
N LYS A 96 -15.80 20.61 21.65
CA LYS A 96 -15.96 20.90 23.08
C LYS A 96 -14.65 21.21 23.79
N THR A 97 -14.62 22.25 24.56
CA THR A 97 -13.46 22.72 25.35
C THR A 97 -13.45 22.20 26.79
N ASP A 98 -14.37 21.29 27.14
CA ASP A 98 -14.43 20.67 28.45
C ASP A 98 -13.12 19.94 28.81
N ALA A 99 -12.58 20.19 30.01
CA ALA A 99 -11.27 19.67 30.41
C ALA A 99 -11.24 18.13 30.50
N ALA A 100 -12.35 17.50 30.93
CA ALA A 100 -12.44 16.03 31.00
C ALA A 100 -12.51 15.42 29.60
N TYR A 101 -13.25 16.05 28.69
CA TYR A 101 -13.31 15.66 27.27
C TYR A 101 -11.93 15.73 26.61
N GLN A 102 -11.27 16.89 26.71
CA GLN A 102 -9.95 17.09 26.08
C GLN A 102 -8.88 16.14 26.62
N LYS A 103 -8.90 15.90 27.94
CA LYS A 103 -8.00 14.94 28.58
C LYS A 103 -8.28 13.52 28.08
N SER A 104 -9.54 13.14 27.93
CA SER A 104 -9.95 11.82 27.45
C SER A 104 -9.58 11.60 25.99
N MET A 105 -9.74 12.63 25.15
CA MET A 105 -9.28 12.63 23.76
C MET A 105 -7.77 12.44 23.65
N ALA A 106 -6.99 13.14 24.48
CA ALA A 106 -5.54 13.02 24.49
C ALA A 106 -5.07 11.65 24.99
N GLU A 107 -5.71 11.10 26.05
CA GLU A 107 -5.41 9.74 26.55
C GLU A 107 -5.76 8.68 25.48
N ALA A 108 -6.93 8.79 24.85
CA ALA A 108 -7.36 7.87 23.80
C ALA A 108 -6.43 7.89 22.57
N LYS A 109 -6.04 9.07 22.07
CA LYS A 109 -5.06 9.22 20.98
C LYS A 109 -3.72 8.57 21.31
N LYS A 110 -3.25 8.70 22.56
CA LYS A 110 -2.01 8.08 23.00
C LYS A 110 -2.14 6.56 23.14
N GLU A 111 -3.29 6.06 23.63
CA GLU A 111 -3.53 4.63 23.79
C GLU A 111 -3.76 3.94 22.44
N GLU A 112 -4.34 4.63 21.43
CA GLU A 112 -4.50 4.16 20.05
C GLU A 112 -3.16 3.79 19.40
N GLU A 113 -2.09 4.55 19.64
CA GLU A 113 -0.74 4.24 19.13
C GLU A 113 -0.18 2.90 19.62
N SER A 114 -0.66 2.40 20.78
CA SER A 114 -0.17 1.18 21.43
C SER A 114 -1.19 0.04 21.46
N SER A 115 -2.49 0.32 21.26
CA SER A 115 -3.61 -0.64 21.37
C SER A 115 -4.15 -1.00 19.98
N GLN A 116 -4.73 -2.19 19.89
CA GLN A 116 -5.51 -2.62 18.70
C GLN A 116 -7.03 -2.35 18.83
N SER A 117 -7.43 -1.74 19.94
CA SER A 117 -8.83 -1.38 20.14
C SER A 117 -9.18 -0.17 19.28
N ASP A 118 -10.41 -0.13 18.77
CA ASP A 118 -10.91 1.03 18.03
C ASP A 118 -10.93 2.30 18.90
N PHE A 119 -10.72 3.47 18.25
CA PHE A 119 -10.61 4.74 18.95
C PHE A 119 -11.85 5.07 19.78
N ILE A 120 -13.06 4.75 19.31
CA ILE A 120 -14.31 5.04 20.02
C ILE A 120 -14.34 4.29 21.36
N SER A 121 -13.97 3.00 21.36
CA SER A 121 -13.88 2.21 22.60
C SER A 121 -12.85 2.77 23.58
N LEU A 122 -11.68 3.16 23.07
CA LEU A 122 -10.61 3.78 23.90
C LEU A 122 -11.07 5.12 24.46
N PHE A 123 -11.71 5.95 23.65
CA PHE A 123 -12.23 7.23 24.10
C PHE A 123 -13.31 7.09 25.19
N ILE A 124 -14.27 6.19 24.99
CA ILE A 124 -15.34 5.94 25.97
C ILE A 124 -14.74 5.49 27.31
N LYS A 125 -13.79 4.56 27.26
CA LYS A 125 -13.08 4.07 28.46
C LYS A 125 -12.32 5.19 29.19
N ALA A 126 -11.62 6.03 28.40
CA ALA A 126 -10.90 7.18 28.96
C ALA A 126 -11.85 8.23 29.54
N TYR A 127 -12.99 8.49 28.89
CA TYR A 127 -13.99 9.44 29.38
C TYR A 127 -14.66 8.95 30.66
N GLN A 128 -15.06 7.70 30.77
CA GLN A 128 -15.61 7.09 31.97
C GLN A 128 -14.64 7.16 33.16
N LYS A 129 -13.33 7.05 32.87
CA LYS A 129 -12.27 7.20 33.90
C LYS A 129 -12.09 8.66 34.35
N ASN A 130 -12.10 9.61 33.42
CA ASN A 130 -11.79 11.03 33.67
C ASN A 130 -13.01 11.84 34.13
N ALA A 131 -14.24 11.40 33.84
CA ALA A 131 -15.50 12.03 34.21
C ALA A 131 -16.47 11.00 34.83
N PRO A 132 -16.15 10.41 36.00
CA PRO A 132 -16.99 9.39 36.63
C PRO A 132 -18.35 9.97 37.02
N GLY A 133 -19.42 9.37 36.50
CA GLY A 133 -20.80 9.78 36.72
C GLY A 133 -21.41 10.75 35.71
N HIS A 134 -20.63 11.25 34.76
CA HIS A 134 -21.14 12.03 33.63
C HIS A 134 -21.49 11.11 32.46
N ARG A 135 -22.54 11.48 31.72
CA ARG A 135 -22.99 10.72 30.52
C ARG A 135 -22.33 11.24 29.27
N LEU A 136 -22.06 10.35 28.31
CA LEU A 136 -21.59 10.73 26.98
C LEU A 136 -22.57 11.66 26.25
N ALA A 137 -23.86 11.55 26.53
CA ALA A 137 -24.89 12.43 25.97
C ALA A 137 -24.70 13.93 26.31
N GLU A 138 -24.00 14.28 27.41
CA GLU A 138 -23.70 15.69 27.76
C GLU A 138 -22.71 16.32 26.76
N ILE A 139 -21.85 15.50 26.16
CA ILE A 139 -20.89 15.92 25.15
C ILE A 139 -21.51 15.88 23.76
N PHE A 140 -22.21 14.79 23.41
CA PHE A 140 -22.64 14.48 22.05
C PHE A 140 -24.08 14.85 21.71
N ALA A 141 -24.84 15.48 22.60
CA ALA A 141 -26.15 16.06 22.27
C ALA A 141 -25.98 17.38 21.47
N THR A 142 -25.31 17.29 20.32
CA THR A 142 -24.96 18.42 19.45
C THR A 142 -25.98 18.59 18.31
N GLN A 143 -25.88 19.71 17.60
CA GLN A 143 -26.70 19.95 16.40
C GLN A 143 -26.43 18.91 15.30
N GLN A 144 -25.22 18.41 15.23
CA GLN A 144 -24.79 17.40 14.24
C GLN A 144 -25.44 16.02 14.46
N LEU A 145 -25.66 15.65 15.72
CA LEU A 145 -26.31 14.41 16.12
C LEU A 145 -27.81 14.57 16.43
N LYS A 146 -28.40 15.69 16.03
CA LYS A 146 -29.82 15.98 16.26
C LYS A 146 -30.71 14.89 15.67
N GLY A 147 -31.60 14.35 16.49
CA GLY A 147 -32.49 13.26 16.13
C GLY A 147 -31.90 11.86 16.32
N LYS A 148 -30.60 11.73 16.59
CA LYS A 148 -29.92 10.46 16.90
C LYS A 148 -29.49 10.37 18.34
N VAL A 149 -29.04 11.48 18.94
CA VAL A 149 -28.64 11.60 20.35
C VAL A 149 -29.42 12.72 21.00
N SER A 150 -29.97 12.45 22.16
CA SER A 150 -30.61 13.44 23.05
C SER A 150 -29.88 13.46 24.39
N THR A 151 -30.12 14.51 25.20
CA THR A 151 -29.54 14.62 26.56
C THR A 151 -29.93 13.49 27.51
N GLN A 152 -30.96 12.72 27.16
CA GLN A 152 -31.43 11.54 27.92
C GLN A 152 -30.91 10.21 27.39
N SER A 153 -30.19 10.20 26.25
CA SER A 153 -29.67 8.99 25.64
C SER A 153 -28.67 8.29 26.58
N THR A 154 -28.67 6.96 26.52
CA THR A 154 -27.71 6.13 27.25
C THR A 154 -26.35 6.13 26.55
N ASP A 155 -25.28 5.82 27.27
CA ASP A 155 -23.93 5.75 26.71
C ASP A 155 -23.85 4.73 25.56
N ALA A 156 -24.56 3.61 25.63
CA ALA A 156 -24.61 2.62 24.57
C ALA A 156 -25.34 3.13 23.30
N GLU A 157 -26.37 3.98 23.45
CA GLU A 157 -27.02 4.61 22.32
C GLU A 157 -26.11 5.66 21.66
N VAL A 158 -25.39 6.43 22.47
CA VAL A 158 -24.41 7.41 21.98
C VAL A 158 -23.27 6.68 21.25
N GLU A 159 -22.71 5.62 21.82
CA GLU A 159 -21.69 4.80 21.16
C GLU A 159 -22.17 4.29 19.81
N LYS A 160 -23.37 3.73 19.74
CA LYS A 160 -23.95 3.23 18.50
C LYS A 160 -24.11 4.35 17.45
N ALA A 161 -24.54 5.55 17.89
CA ALA A 161 -24.68 6.70 17.02
C ALA A 161 -23.31 7.19 16.51
N LEU A 162 -22.29 7.26 17.38
CA LEU A 162 -20.93 7.64 17.01
C LEU A 162 -20.34 6.66 15.98
N ARG A 163 -20.46 5.36 16.21
CA ARG A 163 -19.98 4.34 15.25
C ARG A 163 -20.67 4.47 13.89
N ALA A 164 -21.96 4.72 13.86
CA ALA A 164 -22.71 4.90 12.63
C ALA A 164 -22.28 6.17 11.86
N GLU A 165 -22.01 7.27 12.58
CA GLU A 165 -21.55 8.51 11.95
C GLU A 165 -20.10 8.42 11.47
N VAL A 166 -19.20 7.79 12.24
CA VAL A 166 -17.83 7.54 11.81
C VAL A 166 -17.83 6.67 10.56
N GLN A 167 -18.62 5.60 10.52
CA GLN A 167 -18.73 4.77 9.32
C GLN A 167 -19.26 5.56 8.11
N SER A 168 -20.27 6.41 8.33
CA SER A 168 -20.79 7.32 7.29
C SER A 168 -19.72 8.31 6.79
N ALA A 169 -18.91 8.86 7.70
CA ALA A 169 -17.80 9.74 7.35
C ALA A 169 -16.73 9.03 6.51
N ILE A 170 -16.38 7.79 6.87
CA ILE A 170 -15.45 6.95 6.09
C ILE A 170 -16.02 6.66 4.69
N ASP A 171 -17.30 6.31 4.60
CA ASP A 171 -17.98 6.02 3.32
C ASP A 171 -18.05 7.26 2.42
N ASN A 172 -18.33 8.42 2.99
CA ASN A 172 -18.31 9.69 2.28
C ASN A 172 -16.90 10.04 1.80
N SER A 173 -15.88 9.86 2.66
CA SER A 173 -14.48 10.11 2.29
C SER A 173 -14.02 9.19 1.16
N TYR A 174 -14.42 7.91 1.18
CA TYR A 174 -14.19 6.99 0.08
C TYR A 174 -14.76 7.51 -1.24
N ASN A 175 -16.01 7.98 -1.24
CA ASN A 175 -16.66 8.52 -2.43
C ASN A 175 -15.96 9.80 -2.93
N VAL A 176 -15.54 10.68 -2.03
CA VAL A 176 -14.81 11.91 -2.37
C VAL A 176 -13.46 11.57 -3.01
N VAL A 177 -12.69 10.66 -2.40
CA VAL A 177 -11.39 10.20 -2.93
C VAL A 177 -11.57 9.58 -4.31
N ARG A 178 -12.57 8.71 -4.50
CA ARG A 178 -12.89 8.10 -5.78
C ARG A 178 -13.21 9.15 -6.85
N ASN A 179 -14.09 10.09 -6.53
CA ASN A 179 -14.46 11.16 -7.46
C ASN A 179 -13.27 12.03 -7.85
N ARG A 180 -12.35 12.31 -6.93
CA ARG A 180 -11.13 13.08 -7.21
C ARG A 180 -10.21 12.34 -8.18
N ILE A 181 -9.99 11.05 -7.95
CA ILE A 181 -9.11 10.21 -8.79
C ILE A 181 -9.70 10.01 -10.18
N ASP A 182 -11.01 9.74 -10.28
CA ASP A 182 -11.71 9.61 -11.56
C ASP A 182 -11.56 10.88 -12.41
N LYS A 183 -11.67 12.08 -11.79
CA LYS A 183 -11.49 13.36 -12.47
C LYS A 183 -10.04 13.71 -12.79
N PHE A 184 -9.09 13.17 -12.01
CA PHE A 184 -7.66 13.32 -12.29
C PHE A 184 -7.24 12.58 -13.57
N GLY A 185 -8.05 11.61 -14.03
CA GLY A 185 -7.83 10.91 -15.28
C GLY A 185 -6.86 9.73 -15.18
N VAL A 186 -6.69 9.16 -13.99
CA VAL A 186 -5.93 7.92 -13.81
C VAL A 186 -6.69 6.76 -14.46
N VAL A 187 -6.00 5.99 -15.29
CA VAL A 187 -6.58 4.82 -15.95
C VAL A 187 -6.53 3.62 -15.01
N GLN A 188 -7.68 3.01 -14.74
CA GLN A 188 -7.83 1.84 -13.88
C GLN A 188 -7.29 2.05 -12.44
N PRO A 189 -7.71 3.09 -11.71
CA PRO A 189 -7.36 3.22 -10.32
C PRO A 189 -8.02 2.10 -9.51
N ASN A 190 -7.32 1.56 -8.53
CA ASN A 190 -7.88 0.58 -7.61
C ASN A 190 -8.04 1.23 -6.23
N ILE A 191 -9.28 1.42 -5.79
CA ILE A 191 -9.60 2.05 -4.52
C ILE A 191 -10.35 1.05 -3.66
N GLN A 192 -9.80 0.70 -2.50
CA GLN A 192 -10.37 -0.32 -1.62
C GLN A 192 -10.35 0.15 -0.16
N LYS A 193 -11.41 -0.18 0.58
CA LYS A 193 -11.41 -0.11 2.04
C LYS A 193 -10.62 -1.31 2.58
N LEU A 194 -9.74 -1.08 3.53
CA LEU A 194 -9.00 -2.17 4.16
C LEU A 194 -9.87 -2.83 5.23
N GLU A 195 -10.21 -4.10 5.04
CA GLU A 195 -11.01 -4.86 5.99
C GLU A 195 -10.22 -5.09 7.29
N GLY A 196 -10.87 -4.88 8.44
CA GLY A 196 -10.23 -5.00 9.75
C GLY A 196 -9.38 -3.79 10.18
N GLN A 197 -9.27 -2.75 9.35
CA GLN A 197 -8.56 -1.50 9.64
C GLN A 197 -9.52 -0.32 9.43
N GLU A 198 -10.19 0.07 10.50
CA GLU A 198 -11.22 1.11 10.46
C GLU A 198 -10.63 2.46 9.98
N GLY A 199 -11.28 3.09 9.00
CA GLY A 199 -10.86 4.39 8.48
C GLY A 199 -9.75 4.36 7.43
N ARG A 200 -9.22 3.20 7.03
CA ARG A 200 -8.14 3.12 6.03
C ARG A 200 -8.62 2.77 4.64
N LEU A 201 -8.12 3.53 3.68
CA LEU A 201 -8.39 3.39 2.24
C LEU A 201 -7.09 3.16 1.50
N MET A 202 -6.98 2.08 0.75
CA MET A 202 -5.89 1.84 -0.19
C MET A 202 -6.25 2.41 -1.55
N VAL A 203 -5.34 3.16 -2.14
CA VAL A 203 -5.51 3.83 -3.43
C VAL A 203 -4.28 3.53 -4.30
N GLU A 204 -4.46 2.68 -5.29
CA GLU A 204 -3.43 2.37 -6.29
C GLU A 204 -3.72 3.12 -7.58
N MET A 205 -2.72 3.81 -8.10
CA MET A 205 -2.80 4.66 -9.28
C MET A 205 -1.69 4.32 -10.27
N PRO A 206 -1.85 3.26 -11.06
CA PRO A 206 -0.83 2.86 -12.03
C PRO A 206 -0.64 3.90 -13.13
N GLY A 207 0.62 4.20 -13.45
CA GLY A 207 0.98 5.11 -14.54
C GLY A 207 0.89 6.60 -14.22
N VAL A 208 0.72 6.98 -12.95
CA VAL A 208 0.81 8.38 -12.51
C VAL A 208 2.26 8.86 -12.64
N LYS A 209 2.45 10.03 -13.23
CA LYS A 209 3.77 10.66 -13.44
C LYS A 209 4.09 11.76 -12.43
N GLU A 210 3.08 12.34 -11.77
CA GLU A 210 3.20 13.48 -10.85
C GLU A 210 2.74 13.10 -9.43
N PRO A 211 3.55 12.38 -8.64
CA PRO A 211 3.16 11.93 -7.29
C PRO A 211 2.82 13.08 -6.34
N GLU A 212 3.57 14.19 -6.41
CA GLU A 212 3.37 15.37 -5.56
C GLU A 212 1.98 15.99 -5.74
N ARG A 213 1.53 16.08 -6.97
CA ARG A 213 0.21 16.62 -7.30
C ARG A 213 -0.91 15.72 -6.79
N VAL A 214 -0.73 14.40 -6.93
CA VAL A 214 -1.65 13.40 -6.39
C VAL A 214 -1.68 13.45 -4.86
N ARG A 215 -0.53 13.57 -4.20
CA ARG A 215 -0.43 13.69 -2.74
C ARG A 215 -1.26 14.88 -2.23
N LYS A 216 -1.10 16.05 -2.84
CA LYS A 216 -1.89 17.24 -2.51
C LYS A 216 -3.39 17.02 -2.73
N LEU A 217 -3.77 16.38 -3.84
CA LEU A 217 -5.17 16.08 -4.16
C LEU A 217 -5.82 15.14 -3.14
N LEU A 218 -5.09 14.13 -2.68
CA LEU A 218 -5.60 13.13 -1.76
C LEU A 218 -5.68 13.62 -0.32
N GLN A 219 -4.73 14.44 0.13
CA GLN A 219 -4.69 14.96 1.49
C GLN A 219 -5.57 16.20 1.68
N GLY A 220 -5.85 16.95 0.62
CA GLY A 220 -6.69 18.14 0.69
C GLY A 220 -8.09 17.80 1.18
N SER A 221 -8.56 18.47 2.25
CA SER A 221 -9.91 18.27 2.77
C SER A 221 -10.97 18.92 1.90
N ALA A 222 -10.59 19.84 1.02
CA ALA A 222 -11.45 20.73 0.23
C ALA A 222 -12.36 21.58 1.12
N ASN A 223 -11.85 21.96 2.29
CA ASN A 223 -12.57 22.84 3.19
C ASN A 223 -12.46 24.29 2.70
N LEU A 224 -13.40 24.67 1.85
CA LEU A 224 -13.49 26.04 1.34
C LEU A 224 -14.22 26.92 2.36
N GLU A 225 -13.62 28.06 2.68
CA GLU A 225 -14.13 29.02 3.66
C GLU A 225 -14.08 30.42 3.06
N PHE A 226 -15.10 31.22 3.32
CA PHE A 226 -15.16 32.62 2.94
C PHE A 226 -15.12 33.50 4.19
N TRP A 227 -14.07 34.32 4.29
CA TRP A 227 -13.81 35.13 5.47
C TRP A 227 -13.86 36.62 5.17
N GLU A 228 -14.45 37.39 6.07
CA GLU A 228 -14.23 38.82 6.10
C GLU A 228 -12.78 39.13 6.44
N THR A 229 -12.26 40.27 5.95
CA THR A 229 -10.86 40.65 6.19
C THR A 229 -10.76 41.93 7.00
N TYR A 230 -9.65 42.04 7.74
CA TYR A 230 -9.20 43.29 8.34
C TYR A 230 -8.29 44.06 7.37
N ASN A 231 -8.33 45.38 7.41
CA ASN A 231 -7.31 46.18 6.73
C ASN A 231 -5.99 46.11 7.48
N ALA A 232 -4.87 46.17 6.75
CA ALA A 232 -3.55 46.09 7.35
C ALA A 232 -3.33 47.08 8.48
N GLN A 233 -3.84 48.31 8.34
CA GLN A 233 -3.68 49.36 9.32
C GLN A 233 -4.38 49.06 10.66
N GLU A 234 -5.41 48.22 10.67
CA GLU A 234 -6.14 47.83 11.89
C GLU A 234 -5.35 46.81 12.70
N VAL A 235 -4.50 46.01 12.06
CA VAL A 235 -3.81 44.87 12.66
C VAL A 235 -2.31 45.13 12.92
N LEU A 236 -1.65 45.96 12.13
CA LEU A 236 -0.23 46.30 12.27
C LEU A 236 0.18 46.82 13.68
N PRO A 237 -0.67 47.61 14.42
CA PRO A 237 -0.32 48.00 15.79
C PRO A 237 -0.09 46.82 16.74
N TYR A 238 -0.85 45.71 16.59
CA TYR A 238 -0.65 44.49 17.37
C TYR A 238 0.68 43.79 17.05
N PHE A 239 1.11 43.80 15.78
CA PHE A 239 2.43 43.29 15.42
C PHE A 239 3.58 44.10 16.00
N SER A 240 3.43 45.45 16.03
CA SER A 240 4.44 46.31 16.65
C SER A 240 4.52 46.08 18.16
N GLN A 241 3.37 45.92 18.82
CA GLN A 241 3.33 45.59 20.24
C GLN A 241 3.92 44.21 20.55
N LEU A 242 3.62 43.21 19.70
CA LEU A 242 4.20 41.86 19.83
C LEU A 242 5.72 41.87 19.64
N ASP A 243 6.23 42.58 18.62
CA ASP A 243 7.68 42.70 18.39
C ASP A 243 8.39 43.35 19.60
N SER A 244 7.82 44.41 20.15
CA SER A 244 8.34 45.08 21.35
C SER A 244 8.37 44.17 22.58
N ARG A 245 7.31 43.37 22.82
CA ARG A 245 7.30 42.37 23.90
C ARG A 245 8.32 41.25 23.69
N LEU A 246 8.45 40.74 22.49
CA LEU A 246 9.45 39.71 22.17
C LEU A 246 10.86 40.25 22.32
N ALA A 247 11.12 41.53 21.97
CA ALA A 247 12.41 42.18 22.18
C ALA A 247 12.73 42.37 23.67
N ALA A 248 11.73 42.77 24.50
CA ALA A 248 11.89 42.87 25.94
C ALA A 248 12.23 41.52 26.60
N ILE A 249 11.57 40.45 26.18
CA ILE A 249 11.88 39.05 26.63
C ILE A 249 13.26 38.61 26.19
N ALA A 250 13.66 38.88 24.95
CA ALA A 250 14.98 38.57 24.41
C ALA A 250 16.10 39.32 25.14
N SER A 251 15.81 40.53 25.66
CA SER A 251 16.74 41.35 26.46
C SER A 251 16.74 41.02 27.95
N GLY A 252 15.88 40.06 28.42
CA GLY A 252 15.86 39.60 29.81
C GLY A 252 15.07 40.54 30.79
N GLN A 253 14.31 41.49 30.26
CA GLN A 253 13.44 42.37 31.06
C GLN A 253 12.15 41.60 31.41
N LYS A 254 11.72 41.66 32.69
CA LYS A 254 10.42 41.14 33.11
C LYS A 254 9.32 42.05 32.56
N VAL A 255 8.50 41.49 31.71
CA VAL A 255 7.29 42.15 31.18
C VAL A 255 6.19 41.95 32.24
N GLU A 256 5.78 43.01 32.94
CA GLU A 256 4.61 42.96 33.81
C GLU A 256 3.33 42.86 32.98
N ASP A 257 2.44 41.96 33.38
CA ASP A 257 1.12 41.80 32.77
C ASP A 257 0.27 43.02 33.16
N ALA A 258 0.16 43.97 32.24
CA ALA A 258 -0.78 45.10 32.41
C ALA A 258 -2.19 44.65 32.01
N ASP A 259 -2.95 44.15 33.00
CA ASP A 259 -4.40 44.07 32.91
C ASP A 259 -5.01 45.45 32.84
N SER A 260 -5.87 45.67 31.83
CA SER A 260 -6.80 46.77 31.66
C SER A 260 -6.24 48.17 31.35
N VAL A 261 -6.19 48.48 30.02
CA VAL A 261 -6.45 49.88 29.59
C VAL A 261 -7.71 49.87 28.71
N LYS A 262 -8.78 50.44 29.28
CA LYS A 262 -9.99 50.83 28.55
C LYS A 262 -9.64 51.78 27.41
N ALA A 263 -10.23 51.51 26.25
CA ALA A 263 -10.20 52.43 25.12
C ALA A 263 -10.77 53.80 25.48
N GLU A 264 -9.92 54.80 25.54
CA GLU A 264 -10.30 56.18 25.40
C GLU A 264 -9.91 56.68 24.01
N THR A 265 -10.91 57.12 23.30
CA THR A 265 -10.79 57.85 22.05
C THR A 265 -9.97 59.14 22.28
N ALA A 266 -8.83 59.26 21.63
CA ALA A 266 -8.05 60.49 21.58
C ALA A 266 -7.91 60.94 20.12
N GLU A 267 -8.33 62.18 19.94
CA GLU A 267 -8.23 62.94 18.69
C GLU A 267 -6.82 63.05 18.14
N VAL A 268 -6.78 63.13 16.83
CA VAL A 268 -5.62 63.33 15.99
C VAL A 268 -4.88 64.65 16.38
N ALA A 269 -3.62 64.55 16.78
CA ALA A 269 -2.69 65.70 16.75
C ALA A 269 -1.50 65.30 15.91
N GLU A 270 -1.35 65.95 14.78
CA GLU A 270 -0.17 65.91 13.92
C GLU A 270 1.05 66.48 14.63
N THR A 271 2.06 65.70 14.86
CA THR A 271 3.44 66.18 14.94
C THR A 271 4.41 65.06 14.49
N PRO A 272 5.39 65.37 13.65
CA PRO A 272 6.29 64.31 13.11
C PRO A 272 7.43 64.04 14.09
N ALA A 273 7.53 62.80 14.54
CA ALA A 273 8.67 62.35 15.32
C ALA A 273 9.63 61.56 14.42
N GLU A 274 10.85 62.10 14.38
CA GLU A 274 12.06 61.44 13.79
C GLU A 274 12.40 60.14 14.54
N ALA A 275 11.88 59.03 14.11
CA ALA A 275 12.35 57.71 14.56
C ALA A 275 12.32 56.66 13.45
N ASP A 276 12.61 57.09 12.19
CA ASP A 276 12.34 56.24 11.04
C ASP A 276 13.58 55.97 10.15
N THR A 277 14.80 56.23 10.63
CA THR A 277 16.02 56.04 9.83
C THR A 277 16.60 54.63 9.96
N THR A 278 16.43 53.96 11.09
CA THR A 278 17.01 52.60 11.32
C THR A 278 16.16 51.49 10.72
N VAL A 279 14.83 51.65 10.68
CA VAL A 279 13.96 50.64 10.04
C VAL A 279 14.04 50.70 8.50
N LYS A 280 14.30 51.93 7.95
CA LYS A 280 14.50 52.09 6.50
C LYS A 280 15.84 51.50 6.01
N GLU A 281 16.90 51.51 6.82
CA GLU A 281 18.16 50.90 6.44
C GLU A 281 18.12 49.37 6.45
N ALA A 282 17.36 48.73 7.36
CA ALA A 282 17.17 47.28 7.33
C ALA A 282 16.29 46.84 6.15
N ALA A 283 15.27 47.62 5.83
CA ALA A 283 14.37 47.29 4.72
C ALA A 283 14.96 47.56 3.33
N THR A 284 15.92 48.52 3.24
CA THR A 284 16.54 48.85 1.94
C THR A 284 17.63 47.85 1.50
N LYS A 285 18.15 47.03 2.42
CA LYS A 285 19.12 45.98 2.10
C LYS A 285 18.49 44.68 1.53
N PHE A 286 17.19 44.55 1.55
CA PHE A 286 16.40 43.44 0.97
C PHE A 286 15.89 43.71 -0.44
N GLN A 287 16.44 44.68 -1.17
CA GLN A 287 16.09 44.85 -2.59
C GLN A 287 16.72 43.74 -3.42
N LEU A 288 15.87 42.94 -4.02
CA LEU A 288 16.14 41.95 -5.04
C LEU A 288 17.07 42.52 -6.14
N LYS A 289 18.30 42.06 -6.14
CA LYS A 289 19.17 42.17 -7.33
C LYS A 289 18.78 41.09 -8.35
N LYS A 290 18.21 41.55 -9.44
CA LYS A 290 18.06 40.78 -10.67
C LYS A 290 19.42 40.53 -11.26
N ASN A 291 19.68 39.26 -11.63
CA ASN A 291 20.77 38.74 -12.51
C ASN A 291 22.19 38.79 -11.98
N ASP A 292 22.82 37.61 -11.79
CA ASP A 292 23.84 37.03 -12.68
C ASP A 292 24.61 35.89 -12.01
N ALA A 293 24.92 34.88 -12.80
CA ALA A 293 25.55 33.63 -12.41
C ALA A 293 27.07 33.75 -12.06
N ASP A 294 27.67 34.95 -12.08
CA ASP A 294 29.13 35.13 -11.94
C ASP A 294 29.61 35.68 -10.57
N GLN A 295 28.75 35.71 -9.53
CA GLN A 295 29.13 36.25 -8.21
C GLN A 295 29.19 35.24 -7.05
N ALA A 296 29.21 33.95 -7.34
CA ALA A 296 29.25 32.91 -6.29
C ALA A 296 30.55 32.91 -5.43
N ALA A 297 31.63 33.45 -5.92
CA ALA A 297 32.90 33.47 -5.18
C ALA A 297 33.11 34.72 -4.29
N ALA A 298 32.30 35.77 -4.46
CA ALA A 298 32.35 36.96 -3.62
C ALA A 298 31.32 36.92 -2.45
N ALA A 299 30.31 36.07 -2.56
CA ALA A 299 29.25 35.94 -1.59
C ALA A 299 29.67 35.32 -0.24
N ASP A 300 30.67 34.46 -0.23
CA ASP A 300 31.10 33.74 0.99
C ASP A 300 31.88 34.63 2.00
N LYS A 301 32.41 35.78 1.58
CA LYS A 301 32.99 36.76 2.49
C LYS A 301 32.01 37.84 2.97
N ALA A 302 30.97 38.10 2.20
CA ALA A 302 29.87 39.00 2.58
C ALA A 302 28.90 38.35 3.57
N ALA A 303 28.65 37.05 3.44
CA ALA A 303 27.74 36.29 4.31
C ALA A 303 28.12 36.32 5.80
N LYS A 304 29.42 36.34 6.12
CA LYS A 304 29.88 36.38 7.52
C LYS A 304 29.77 37.75 8.20
N GLN A 305 29.61 38.84 7.44
CA GLN A 305 29.30 40.17 7.99
C GLN A 305 27.80 40.44 8.11
N ASP A 306 26.98 39.79 7.26
CA ASP A 306 25.52 39.88 7.32
C ASP A 306 24.94 39.10 8.50
N ASP A 307 25.52 37.97 8.91
CA ASP A 307 25.06 37.17 10.05
C ASP A 307 25.09 37.96 11.38
N LYS A 308 26.09 38.79 11.62
CA LYS A 308 26.14 39.63 12.84
C LYS A 308 25.13 40.80 12.83
N ALA A 309 24.85 41.35 11.66
CA ALA A 309 23.80 42.38 11.52
C ALA A 309 22.39 41.78 11.66
N ILE A 310 22.22 40.57 11.13
CA ILE A 310 20.96 39.81 11.28
C ILE A 310 20.76 39.37 12.74
N GLU A 311 21.81 38.91 13.45
CA GLU A 311 21.69 38.56 14.87
C GLU A 311 21.38 39.77 15.75
N LYS A 312 21.88 40.96 15.39
CA LYS A 312 21.58 42.22 16.11
C LYS A 312 20.12 42.61 15.83
N ALA A 313 19.67 42.57 14.58
CA ALA A 313 18.30 42.86 14.19
C ALA A 313 17.31 41.86 14.84
N LYS A 314 17.68 40.57 14.98
CA LYS A 314 16.92 39.55 15.70
C LYS A 314 16.72 39.87 17.19
N LYS A 315 17.66 40.56 17.82
CA LYS A 315 17.55 40.96 19.24
C LYS A 315 16.74 42.24 19.42
N GLU A 316 16.87 43.19 18.50
CA GLU A 316 16.19 44.48 18.56
C GLU A 316 14.76 44.42 18.07
N HIS A 317 14.50 43.62 16.99
CA HIS A 317 13.18 43.43 16.35
C HIS A 317 12.98 41.95 15.98
N PRO A 318 12.66 41.06 16.94
CA PRO A 318 12.59 39.63 16.74
C PRO A 318 11.57 39.21 15.66
N LEU A 319 10.46 39.92 15.53
CA LEU A 319 9.44 39.64 14.54
C LEU A 319 9.75 40.28 13.20
N PHE A 320 10.06 41.59 13.19
CA PHE A 320 10.29 42.32 11.95
C PHE A 320 11.64 41.99 11.27
N ALA A 321 12.53 41.28 11.93
CA ALA A 321 13.72 40.70 11.28
C ALA A 321 13.39 39.67 10.19
N PHE A 322 12.23 39.04 10.28
CA PHE A 322 11.75 37.98 9.35
C PHE A 322 10.47 38.38 8.60
N PHE A 323 9.72 39.34 9.12
CA PHE A 323 8.43 39.79 8.61
C PHE A 323 8.49 41.19 8.10
N GLN A 324 8.14 41.40 6.83
CA GLN A 324 8.09 42.72 6.21
C GLN A 324 6.63 43.20 6.18
N PRO A 325 6.25 44.21 6.99
CA PRO A 325 4.90 44.77 6.97
C PRO A 325 4.61 45.49 5.66
N VAL A 326 3.34 45.47 5.25
CA VAL A 326 2.88 46.17 4.05
C VAL A 326 3.04 47.68 4.23
N GLN A 327 3.61 48.37 3.24
CA GLN A 327 3.69 49.82 3.20
C GLN A 327 2.50 50.34 2.38
N GLY A 328 1.56 51.01 3.07
CA GLY A 328 0.39 51.61 2.45
C GLY A 328 -0.95 50.94 2.82
N GLN A 329 -1.99 51.27 2.07
CA GLN A 329 -3.31 50.68 2.31
C GLN A 329 -3.41 49.31 1.61
N SER A 330 -3.57 48.25 2.37
CA SER A 330 -3.93 46.94 1.87
C SER A 330 -5.25 46.47 2.48
N LEU A 331 -6.08 45.80 1.69
CA LEU A 331 -7.42 45.36 2.10
C LEU A 331 -7.39 44.10 2.99
N SER A 332 -6.34 43.31 2.93
CA SER A 332 -6.24 42.05 3.68
C SER A 332 -4.80 41.63 4.02
N THR A 333 -3.82 41.99 3.17
CA THR A 333 -2.41 41.59 3.33
C THR A 333 -1.76 42.48 4.39
N VAL A 334 -1.25 41.87 5.46
CA VAL A 334 -0.58 42.56 6.58
C VAL A 334 0.91 42.71 6.30
N GLY A 335 1.53 41.73 5.61
CA GLY A 335 2.94 41.76 5.25
C GLY A 335 3.38 40.57 4.48
N TYR A 336 4.70 40.48 4.30
CA TYR A 336 5.38 39.46 3.48
C TYR A 336 6.46 38.77 4.28
N ALA A 337 6.69 37.50 4.01
CA ALA A 337 7.81 36.76 4.56
C ALA A 337 8.33 35.70 3.60
N HIS A 338 9.59 35.29 3.79
CA HIS A 338 10.16 34.18 3.05
C HIS A 338 9.62 32.84 3.60
N GLU A 339 9.39 31.87 2.75
CA GLU A 339 8.86 30.53 3.09
C GLU A 339 9.55 29.90 4.31
N ARG A 340 10.89 29.92 4.34
CA ARG A 340 11.69 29.38 5.45
C ARG A 340 11.44 30.03 6.80
N ASP A 341 10.97 31.28 6.82
CA ASP A 341 10.80 32.07 8.03
C ASP A 341 9.34 32.03 8.56
N THR A 342 8.40 31.48 7.78
CA THR A 342 6.97 31.40 8.14
C THR A 342 6.73 30.60 9.41
N ALA A 343 7.52 29.54 9.67
CA ALA A 343 7.39 28.72 10.88
C ALA A 343 7.78 29.51 12.16
N GLU A 344 8.82 30.33 12.11
CA GLU A 344 9.23 31.17 13.24
C GLU A 344 8.21 32.29 13.50
N ILE A 345 7.69 32.89 12.44
CA ILE A 345 6.64 33.91 12.54
C ILE A 345 5.35 33.30 13.13
N ASN A 346 4.93 32.11 12.68
CA ASN A 346 3.79 31.41 13.25
C ASN A 346 3.98 31.12 14.75
N LYS A 347 5.18 30.69 15.15
CA LYS A 347 5.51 30.44 16.55
C LYS A 347 5.43 31.72 17.40
N ALA A 348 5.81 32.88 16.85
CA ALA A 348 5.69 34.16 17.51
C ALA A 348 4.22 34.61 17.62
N ILE A 349 3.44 34.49 16.56
CA ILE A 349 2.04 34.91 16.47
C ILE A 349 1.12 34.04 17.33
N TYR A 350 1.21 32.72 17.22
CA TYR A 350 0.36 31.76 17.92
C TYR A 350 0.94 31.26 19.26
N GLY A 351 2.12 31.73 19.64
CA GLY A 351 2.71 31.46 20.93
C GLY A 351 1.99 32.13 22.10
N GLU A 352 2.42 31.90 23.34
CA GLU A 352 1.79 32.45 24.54
C GLU A 352 1.77 33.98 24.55
N GLU A 353 2.82 34.62 24.08
CA GLU A 353 2.90 36.08 24.02
C GLU A 353 2.08 36.68 22.87
N GLY A 354 2.02 35.98 21.73
CA GLY A 354 1.15 36.39 20.62
C GLY A 354 -0.32 36.32 21.00
N LYS A 355 -0.77 35.30 21.72
CA LYS A 355 -2.15 35.18 22.21
C LYS A 355 -2.55 36.24 23.22
N LYS A 356 -1.61 36.88 23.92
CA LYS A 356 -1.90 38.01 24.85
C LYS A 356 -2.04 39.34 24.15
N VAL A 357 -1.47 39.49 22.94
CA VAL A 357 -1.43 40.77 22.21
C VAL A 357 -2.40 40.80 21.04
N ILE A 358 -2.50 39.69 20.30
CA ILE A 358 -3.36 39.60 19.11
C ILE A 358 -4.78 39.26 19.59
N PRO A 359 -5.80 40.06 19.23
CA PRO A 359 -7.19 39.79 19.60
C PRO A 359 -7.66 38.44 19.07
N SER A 360 -8.53 37.75 19.80
CA SER A 360 -9.05 36.41 19.44
C SER A 360 -9.96 36.41 18.21
N ASP A 361 -10.41 37.57 17.76
CA ASP A 361 -11.20 37.76 16.54
C ASP A 361 -10.34 37.97 15.27
N VAL A 362 -9.00 38.00 15.41
CA VAL A 362 -8.05 38.08 14.31
C VAL A 362 -7.44 36.70 14.04
N LYS A 363 -7.71 36.14 12.84
CA LYS A 363 -7.10 34.91 12.34
C LYS A 363 -6.11 35.25 11.21
N LEU A 364 -4.88 34.81 11.31
CA LEU A 364 -3.82 35.13 10.36
C LEU A 364 -3.48 33.91 9.51
N LEU A 365 -3.56 33.99 8.19
CA LEU A 365 -3.28 32.90 7.27
C LEU A 365 -2.37 33.34 6.13
N TRP A 366 -1.50 32.43 5.70
CA TRP A 366 -0.59 32.64 4.57
C TRP A 366 -1.29 32.42 3.23
N SER A 367 -0.81 33.11 2.18
CA SER A 367 -1.23 32.85 0.79
C SER A 367 -0.83 31.46 0.34
N ALA A 368 -1.64 30.82 -0.54
CA ALA A 368 -1.37 29.51 -1.10
C ALA A 368 -0.17 29.50 -2.08
N LYS A 369 0.13 30.65 -2.67
CA LYS A 369 1.18 30.83 -3.66
C LYS A 369 2.07 32.02 -3.34
N PRO A 370 3.33 31.99 -3.78
CA PRO A 370 4.22 33.14 -3.63
C PRO A 370 3.71 34.32 -4.45
N VAL A 371 4.13 35.50 -4.03
CA VAL A 371 3.82 36.77 -4.71
C VAL A 371 4.35 36.75 -6.14
N ASP A 372 3.63 37.38 -7.06
CA ASP A 372 3.98 37.45 -8.49
C ASP A 372 5.40 37.98 -8.70
N GLY A 373 6.17 37.25 -9.51
CA GLY A 373 7.57 37.58 -9.81
C GLY A 373 8.58 37.11 -8.76
N THR A 374 8.11 36.48 -7.67
CA THR A 374 8.97 35.86 -6.64
C THR A 374 8.78 34.36 -6.59
N LYS A 375 9.76 33.62 -6.09
CA LYS A 375 9.62 32.15 -5.95
C LYS A 375 9.26 31.70 -4.54
N ASN A 376 9.62 32.48 -3.50
CA ASN A 376 9.60 32.03 -2.11
C ASN A 376 9.11 33.09 -1.13
N ILE A 377 8.37 34.11 -1.57
CA ILE A 377 7.81 35.17 -0.70
C ILE A 377 6.30 35.02 -0.67
N PHE A 378 5.75 34.84 0.53
CA PHE A 378 4.32 34.61 0.77
C PHE A 378 3.70 35.82 1.47
N GLU A 379 2.39 36.04 1.24
CA GLU A 379 1.59 37.07 1.87
C GLU A 379 0.93 36.55 3.15
N LEU A 380 0.93 37.34 4.21
CA LEU A 380 0.14 37.08 5.41
C LEU A 380 -1.12 37.91 5.36
N HIS A 381 -2.30 37.28 5.43
CA HIS A 381 -3.60 37.89 5.41
C HIS A 381 -4.24 37.91 6.80
N ALA A 382 -4.94 39.00 7.15
CA ALA A 382 -5.70 39.10 8.38
C ALA A 382 -7.19 38.89 8.13
N LEU A 383 -7.73 37.86 8.74
CA LEU A 383 -9.14 37.44 8.64
C LEU A 383 -9.89 37.79 9.90
N LYS A 384 -11.18 38.13 9.75
CA LYS A 384 -12.04 38.49 10.86
C LYS A 384 -12.90 37.31 11.30
N VAL A 385 -12.77 36.90 12.54
CA VAL A 385 -13.60 35.87 13.16
C VAL A 385 -14.84 36.51 13.71
N THR A 386 -15.97 36.34 13.04
CA THR A 386 -17.27 36.93 13.42
C THR A 386 -18.13 36.02 14.27
N SER A 387 -17.81 34.74 14.29
CA SER A 387 -18.56 33.69 14.99
C SER A 387 -17.87 33.30 16.31
N THR A 388 -18.63 33.10 17.37
CA THR A 388 -18.13 32.58 18.66
C THR A 388 -17.60 31.16 18.57
N SER A 389 -18.02 30.39 17.55
CA SER A 389 -17.51 29.04 17.24
C SER A 389 -16.20 29.03 16.44
N GLY A 390 -15.69 30.22 16.04
CA GLY A 390 -14.47 30.31 15.20
C GLY A 390 -14.64 29.81 13.75
N ARG A 391 -15.88 29.53 13.32
CA ARG A 391 -16.21 29.11 11.95
C ARG A 391 -16.34 30.28 10.99
N ALA A 392 -16.10 29.99 9.71
CA ALA A 392 -16.26 30.95 8.64
C ALA A 392 -17.75 31.38 8.49
N PRO A 393 -18.03 32.62 8.09
CA PRO A 393 -19.38 33.08 7.78
C PRO A 393 -20.08 32.27 6.68
N LEU A 394 -19.32 31.72 5.75
CA LEU A 394 -19.79 30.84 4.68
C LEU A 394 -18.77 29.76 4.42
N GLU A 395 -19.21 28.48 4.38
CA GLU A 395 -18.38 27.29 4.10
C GLU A 395 -18.72 26.71 2.72
N GLY A 396 -17.83 25.85 2.20
CA GLY A 396 -17.91 25.32 0.84
C GLY A 396 -18.97 24.23 0.62
N ASP A 397 -19.68 23.78 1.65
CA ASP A 397 -20.80 22.83 1.56
C ASP A 397 -21.99 23.34 0.74
N VAL A 398 -22.07 24.65 0.56
CA VAL A 398 -23.08 25.32 -0.28
C VAL A 398 -22.75 25.30 -1.79
N ILE A 399 -21.56 24.87 -2.18
CA ILE A 399 -21.15 24.84 -3.59
C ILE A 399 -21.73 23.61 -4.29
N THR A 400 -22.40 23.85 -5.41
CA THR A 400 -23.07 22.80 -6.22
C THR A 400 -22.28 22.42 -7.46
N ASP A 401 -21.54 23.35 -8.07
CA ASP A 401 -20.70 23.11 -9.24
C ASP A 401 -19.49 24.05 -9.25
N ALA A 402 -18.39 23.58 -9.84
CA ALA A 402 -17.18 24.36 -10.05
C ALA A 402 -16.55 23.98 -11.40
N LYS A 403 -16.07 24.96 -12.15
CA LYS A 403 -15.49 24.79 -13.48
C LYS A 403 -14.26 25.65 -13.65
N ASP A 404 -13.25 25.13 -14.36
CA ASP A 404 -12.13 25.90 -14.85
C ASP A 404 -12.55 26.72 -16.07
N GLU A 405 -12.35 28.03 -16.01
CA GLU A 405 -12.73 28.99 -17.03
C GLU A 405 -11.62 30.06 -17.16
N PHE A 406 -11.79 30.97 -18.11
CA PHE A 406 -10.94 32.14 -18.23
C PHE A 406 -11.71 33.39 -17.86
N ASP A 407 -11.07 34.32 -17.13
CA ASP A 407 -11.64 35.60 -16.81
C ASP A 407 -11.73 36.49 -18.07
N ASN A 408 -12.36 37.66 -17.94
CA ASN A 408 -12.50 38.63 -19.03
C ASN A 408 -11.16 39.16 -19.58
N PHE A 409 -10.06 38.91 -18.89
CA PHE A 409 -8.70 39.27 -19.27
C PHE A 409 -7.89 38.07 -19.83
N GLY A 410 -8.52 36.89 -20.01
CA GLY A 410 -7.89 35.68 -20.50
C GLY A 410 -7.02 34.98 -19.48
N ARG A 411 -7.15 35.25 -18.18
CA ARG A 411 -6.43 34.58 -17.12
C ARG A 411 -7.24 33.39 -16.58
N PRO A 412 -6.58 32.26 -16.27
CA PRO A 412 -7.29 31.11 -15.70
C PRO A 412 -7.97 31.47 -14.36
N CYS A 413 -9.20 31.04 -14.18
CA CYS A 413 -9.99 31.23 -12.97
C CYS A 413 -10.91 30.01 -12.74
N VAL A 414 -11.47 29.90 -11.55
CA VAL A 414 -12.47 28.87 -11.22
C VAL A 414 -13.81 29.54 -11.03
N SER A 415 -14.76 29.22 -11.90
CA SER A 415 -16.18 29.61 -11.76
C SER A 415 -16.88 28.63 -10.83
N MET A 416 -17.62 29.12 -9.84
CA MET A 416 -18.38 28.31 -8.89
C MET A 416 -19.82 28.74 -8.80
N SER A 417 -20.71 27.77 -8.56
CA SER A 417 -22.14 27.99 -8.35
C SER A 417 -22.56 27.48 -6.98
N MET A 418 -23.41 28.23 -6.31
CA MET A 418 -23.90 27.91 -4.97
C MET A 418 -25.37 27.45 -5.00
N ASN A 419 -25.80 26.71 -3.98
CA ASN A 419 -27.21 26.40 -3.77
C ASN A 419 -27.98 27.67 -3.31
N ASN A 420 -29.30 27.59 -3.20
CA ASN A 420 -30.15 28.75 -2.85
C ASN A 420 -29.81 29.34 -1.47
N GLU A 421 -29.41 28.54 -0.50
CA GLU A 421 -29.02 28.99 0.83
C GLU A 421 -27.67 29.71 0.78
N GLY A 422 -26.68 29.10 0.10
CA GLY A 422 -25.38 29.72 -0.14
C GLY A 422 -25.50 31.05 -0.91
N ALA A 423 -26.32 31.11 -1.96
CA ALA A 423 -26.56 32.32 -2.73
C ALA A 423 -27.11 33.45 -1.85
N ARG A 424 -28.01 33.16 -0.93
CA ARG A 424 -28.57 34.14 0.01
C ARG A 424 -27.52 34.65 1.01
N LEU A 425 -26.76 33.73 1.61
CA LEU A 425 -25.68 34.07 2.56
C LEU A 425 -24.56 34.85 1.86
N TRP A 426 -24.20 34.43 0.64
CA TRP A 426 -23.18 35.10 -0.18
C TRP A 426 -23.61 36.56 -0.57
N ALA A 427 -24.88 36.74 -0.95
CA ALA A 427 -25.41 38.07 -1.21
C ALA A 427 -25.34 38.96 0.04
N GLN A 428 -25.69 38.46 1.21
CA GLN A 428 -25.59 39.18 2.46
C GLN A 428 -24.13 39.53 2.81
N LEU A 429 -23.23 38.58 2.72
CA LEU A 429 -21.80 38.75 3.01
C LEU A 429 -21.14 39.74 2.07
N THR A 430 -21.40 39.65 0.76
CA THR A 430 -20.87 40.60 -0.24
C THR A 430 -21.44 41.98 -0.06
N LYS A 431 -22.74 42.13 0.29
CA LYS A 431 -23.38 43.40 0.56
C LYS A 431 -22.76 44.14 1.75
N GLN A 432 -22.44 43.42 2.83
CA GLN A 432 -21.83 43.98 4.05
C GLN A 432 -20.36 44.38 3.84
N ASN A 433 -19.69 43.77 2.87
CA ASN A 433 -18.27 43.97 2.61
C ASN A 433 -17.97 44.72 1.30
N VAL A 434 -18.91 45.49 0.76
CA VAL A 434 -18.66 46.32 -0.43
C VAL A 434 -17.49 47.27 -0.18
N GLY A 435 -16.48 47.22 -1.07
CA GLY A 435 -15.26 48.03 -0.95
C GLY A 435 -14.16 47.40 -0.10
N LYS A 436 -14.45 46.33 0.65
CA LYS A 436 -13.49 45.52 1.38
C LYS A 436 -13.13 44.27 0.59
N ALA A 437 -12.18 43.48 1.07
CA ALA A 437 -11.87 42.17 0.52
C ALA A 437 -12.62 41.05 1.28
N ILE A 438 -12.94 39.98 0.57
CA ILE A 438 -13.34 38.68 1.17
C ILE A 438 -12.26 37.64 0.81
N ALA A 439 -11.65 37.05 1.82
CA ALA A 439 -10.65 36.03 1.61
C ALA A 439 -11.32 34.69 1.31
N ILE A 440 -10.86 34.03 0.28
CA ILE A 440 -11.21 32.67 -0.14
C ILE A 440 -10.11 31.77 0.37
N VAL A 441 -10.42 31.00 1.40
CA VAL A 441 -9.50 30.10 2.09
C VAL A 441 -9.85 28.68 1.74
N LEU A 442 -8.86 27.88 1.39
CA LEU A 442 -9.01 26.45 1.17
C LEU A 442 -7.97 25.72 2.01
N ASP A 443 -8.43 24.81 2.86
CA ASP A 443 -7.55 24.00 3.75
C ASP A 443 -6.57 24.83 4.59
N GLY A 444 -7.03 26.01 5.08
CA GLY A 444 -6.24 26.86 5.96
C GLY A 444 -5.23 27.79 5.28
N VAL A 445 -5.22 27.88 3.94
CA VAL A 445 -4.40 28.83 3.19
C VAL A 445 -5.26 29.72 2.30
N VAL A 446 -4.84 30.98 2.12
CA VAL A 446 -5.59 31.97 1.32
C VAL A 446 -5.25 31.82 -0.15
N TYR A 447 -6.21 31.40 -0.94
CA TYR A 447 -6.06 31.29 -2.41
C TYR A 447 -6.24 32.63 -3.12
N SER A 448 -7.13 33.46 -2.60
CA SER A 448 -7.44 34.77 -3.17
C SER A 448 -8.15 35.63 -2.15
N ALA A 449 -7.98 36.95 -2.19
CA ALA A 449 -8.71 37.88 -1.39
C ALA A 449 -9.22 39.08 -2.24
N PRO A 450 -10.17 38.81 -3.17
CA PRO A 450 -10.64 39.83 -4.10
C PRO A 450 -11.45 40.93 -3.38
N ARG A 451 -11.33 42.16 -3.91
CA ARG A 451 -12.19 43.26 -3.47
C ARG A 451 -13.62 43.06 -3.94
N VAL A 452 -14.56 43.24 -3.05
CA VAL A 452 -16.01 43.20 -3.36
C VAL A 452 -16.45 44.51 -4.02
N ASN A 453 -16.86 44.40 -5.26
CA ASN A 453 -17.32 45.59 -6.03
C ASN A 453 -18.82 45.91 -5.84
N GLY A 454 -19.61 44.94 -5.40
CA GLY A 454 -21.04 45.07 -5.18
C GLY A 454 -21.67 43.76 -4.67
N GLU A 455 -22.94 43.78 -4.32
CA GLU A 455 -23.73 42.62 -3.91
C GLU A 455 -23.82 41.59 -5.04
N ILE A 456 -23.52 40.30 -4.75
CA ILE A 456 -23.62 39.20 -5.67
C ILE A 456 -24.82 38.31 -5.29
N SER A 457 -25.98 38.59 -5.90
CA SER A 457 -27.25 37.92 -5.55
C SER A 457 -27.49 36.57 -6.25
N GLY A 458 -26.72 36.25 -7.30
CA GLY A 458 -26.98 35.07 -8.15
C GLY A 458 -26.29 33.76 -7.73
N GLY A 459 -25.50 33.78 -6.63
CA GLY A 459 -24.78 32.60 -6.16
C GLY A 459 -23.66 32.09 -7.09
N ASN A 460 -23.40 32.81 -8.20
CA ASN A 460 -22.27 32.51 -9.08
C ASN A 460 -21.12 33.45 -8.75
N SER A 461 -19.93 32.88 -8.63
CA SER A 461 -18.74 33.66 -8.28
C SER A 461 -17.50 33.04 -8.95
N GLN A 462 -16.44 33.85 -9.08
CA GLN A 462 -15.17 33.39 -9.66
C GLN A 462 -14.06 33.55 -8.65
N ILE A 463 -13.26 32.47 -8.53
CA ILE A 463 -12.01 32.50 -7.78
C ILE A 463 -10.91 32.86 -8.79
N SER A 464 -10.39 34.05 -8.68
CA SER A 464 -9.30 34.54 -9.52
C SER A 464 -8.03 34.74 -8.68
N GLY A 465 -6.89 34.51 -9.29
CA GLY A 465 -5.59 34.62 -8.63
C GLY A 465 -4.48 34.34 -9.62
N ASN A 466 -3.25 34.16 -9.12
CA ASN A 466 -2.13 33.76 -9.95
C ASN A 466 -2.15 32.23 -10.19
N PHE A 467 -3.10 31.78 -11.03
CA PHE A 467 -3.30 30.36 -11.34
C PHE A 467 -2.75 29.97 -12.69
N THR A 468 -2.18 28.78 -12.78
CA THR A 468 -1.99 28.09 -14.05
C THR A 468 -3.29 27.39 -14.48
N ILE A 469 -3.39 26.95 -15.73
CA ILE A 469 -4.55 26.17 -16.22
C ILE A 469 -4.70 24.87 -15.41
N GLU A 470 -3.58 24.24 -15.04
CA GLU A 470 -3.57 23.02 -14.24
C GLU A 470 -4.09 23.26 -12.81
N ASP A 471 -3.68 24.37 -12.19
CA ASP A 471 -4.18 24.75 -10.85
C ASP A 471 -5.68 24.97 -10.83
N THR A 472 -6.22 25.68 -11.83
CA THR A 472 -7.67 25.93 -11.91
C THR A 472 -8.46 24.67 -12.14
N LYS A 473 -7.93 23.75 -12.96
CA LYS A 473 -8.53 22.44 -13.20
C LYS A 473 -8.53 21.57 -11.91
N ASP A 474 -7.42 21.54 -11.18
CA ASP A 474 -7.33 20.77 -9.94
C ASP A 474 -8.21 21.35 -8.84
N LEU A 475 -8.23 22.68 -8.72
CA LEU A 475 -9.10 23.38 -7.77
C LEU A 475 -10.59 23.16 -8.10
N ALA A 476 -10.99 23.30 -9.36
CA ALA A 476 -12.36 23.03 -9.79
C ALA A 476 -12.77 21.56 -9.54
N ASN A 477 -11.90 20.61 -9.85
CA ASN A 477 -12.13 19.18 -9.59
C ASN A 477 -12.23 18.88 -8.08
N THR A 478 -11.40 19.50 -7.27
CA THR A 478 -11.42 19.37 -5.81
C THR A 478 -12.73 19.89 -5.22
N LEU A 479 -13.14 21.09 -5.61
CA LEU A 479 -14.39 21.70 -5.15
C LEU A 479 -15.64 20.91 -5.61
N LYS A 480 -15.65 20.46 -6.87
CA LYS A 480 -16.74 19.64 -7.42
C LYS A 480 -16.81 18.23 -6.82
N SER A 481 -15.73 17.72 -6.28
CA SER A 481 -15.69 16.38 -5.64
C SER A 481 -16.26 16.41 -4.23
N GLY A 482 -16.42 17.60 -3.64
CA GLY A 482 -16.95 17.81 -2.31
C GLY A 482 -15.90 17.79 -1.20
N ARG A 483 -16.33 18.26 -0.03
CA ARG A 483 -15.53 18.31 1.21
C ARG A 483 -15.38 16.92 1.81
N MET A 484 -14.19 16.61 2.33
CA MET A 484 -14.00 15.43 3.18
C MET A 484 -14.52 15.71 4.59
N PRO A 485 -15.27 14.78 5.18
CA PRO A 485 -15.81 14.95 6.55
C PRO A 485 -14.71 15.09 7.61
N ALA A 486 -13.55 14.51 7.37
CA ALA A 486 -12.38 14.62 8.23
C ALA A 486 -11.09 14.63 7.38
N PRO A 487 -9.98 15.18 7.92
CA PRO A 487 -8.70 15.15 7.24
C PRO A 487 -8.25 13.70 6.97
N ALA A 488 -7.73 13.47 5.77
CA ALA A 488 -7.08 12.22 5.41
C ALA A 488 -5.56 12.37 5.52
N ARG A 489 -4.90 11.38 6.11
CA ARG A 489 -3.44 11.33 6.24
C ARG A 489 -2.89 10.18 5.42
N ILE A 490 -1.78 10.38 4.74
CA ILE A 490 -1.04 9.31 4.09
C ILE A 490 -0.19 8.60 5.16
N VAL A 491 -0.60 7.38 5.51
CA VAL A 491 0.11 6.54 6.51
C VAL A 491 1.06 5.55 5.87
N GLN A 492 0.84 5.24 4.59
CA GLN A 492 1.78 4.48 3.75
C GLN A 492 1.76 5.07 2.35
N GLU A 493 2.93 5.16 1.74
CA GLU A 493 3.11 5.63 0.37
C GLU A 493 4.18 4.81 -0.32
N GLU A 494 3.94 4.51 -1.59
CA GLU A 494 4.89 3.84 -2.46
C GLU A 494 4.82 4.48 -3.85
N VAL A 495 5.95 4.96 -4.33
CA VAL A 495 6.11 5.54 -5.67
C VAL A 495 7.11 4.70 -6.44
N VAL A 496 6.72 4.23 -7.62
CA VAL A 496 7.54 3.42 -8.52
C VAL A 496 7.68 4.13 -9.85
N GLY A 497 8.91 4.38 -10.26
CA GLY A 497 9.19 5.01 -11.55
C GLY A 497 8.84 4.09 -12.74
N PRO A 498 8.40 4.64 -13.88
CA PRO A 498 7.99 3.87 -15.05
C PRO A 498 9.09 2.96 -15.62
N THR A 499 10.32 3.38 -15.49
CA THR A 499 11.50 2.65 -16.00
C THR A 499 11.78 1.38 -15.20
N LEU A 500 11.58 1.40 -13.87
CA LEU A 500 11.71 0.23 -13.01
C LEU A 500 10.59 -0.78 -13.34
N GLY A 501 9.38 -0.30 -13.57
CA GLY A 501 8.26 -1.12 -14.02
C GLY A 501 8.54 -1.84 -15.34
N ALA A 502 9.04 -1.13 -16.34
CA ALA A 502 9.36 -1.71 -17.66
C ALA A 502 10.45 -2.80 -17.56
N GLN A 503 11.48 -2.60 -16.75
CA GLN A 503 12.53 -3.59 -16.50
C GLN A 503 11.98 -4.84 -15.80
N SER A 504 11.13 -4.64 -14.79
CA SER A 504 10.46 -5.71 -14.05
C SER A 504 9.55 -6.56 -14.97
N ILE A 505 8.79 -5.91 -15.87
CA ILE A 505 7.99 -6.61 -16.89
C ILE A 505 8.87 -7.50 -17.76
N GLN A 506 9.94 -6.95 -18.30
CA GLN A 506 10.82 -7.71 -19.20
C GLN A 506 11.41 -8.93 -18.49
N GLN A 507 11.95 -8.77 -17.29
CA GLN A 507 12.51 -9.85 -16.50
C GLN A 507 11.44 -10.89 -16.13
N GLY A 508 10.27 -10.44 -15.68
CA GLY A 508 9.13 -11.29 -15.33
C GLY A 508 8.64 -12.15 -16.50
N ILE A 509 8.44 -11.54 -17.68
CA ILE A 509 7.98 -12.24 -18.89
C ILE A 509 9.03 -13.24 -19.38
N ILE A 510 10.31 -12.86 -19.40
CA ILE A 510 11.40 -13.76 -19.83
C ILE A 510 11.47 -14.98 -18.89
N SER A 511 11.46 -14.75 -17.56
CA SER A 511 11.49 -15.85 -16.60
C SER A 511 10.27 -16.76 -16.73
N PHE A 512 9.09 -16.18 -16.96
CA PHE A 512 7.85 -16.91 -17.19
C PHE A 512 7.94 -17.82 -18.43
N ILE A 513 8.34 -17.27 -19.58
CA ILE A 513 8.44 -18.02 -20.83
C ILE A 513 9.45 -19.17 -20.71
N ILE A 514 10.61 -18.91 -20.12
CA ILE A 514 11.64 -19.94 -19.93
C ILE A 514 11.14 -21.05 -19.00
N ALA A 515 10.53 -20.68 -17.85
CA ALA A 515 9.96 -21.63 -16.92
C ALA A 515 8.87 -22.50 -17.59
N PHE A 516 7.99 -21.86 -18.38
CA PHE A 516 6.91 -22.52 -19.10
C PHE A 516 7.44 -23.53 -20.14
N VAL A 517 8.42 -23.14 -20.96
CA VAL A 517 9.04 -24.02 -21.95
C VAL A 517 9.77 -25.18 -21.29
N LEU A 518 10.54 -24.92 -20.22
CA LEU A 518 11.25 -25.98 -19.51
C LEU A 518 10.27 -26.98 -18.89
N LEU A 519 9.17 -26.52 -18.33
CA LEU A 519 8.13 -27.36 -17.77
C LEU A 519 7.47 -28.24 -18.85
N MET A 520 7.19 -27.66 -20.02
CA MET A 520 6.65 -28.41 -21.17
C MET A 520 7.60 -29.50 -21.63
N ILE A 521 8.90 -29.20 -21.72
CA ILE A 521 9.93 -30.18 -22.07
C ILE A 521 9.99 -31.28 -21.02
N TYR A 522 9.98 -30.91 -19.73
CA TYR A 522 10.00 -31.87 -18.61
C TYR A 522 8.84 -32.87 -18.70
N MET A 523 7.60 -32.39 -18.99
CA MET A 523 6.43 -33.25 -19.08
C MET A 523 6.54 -34.26 -20.23
N VAL A 524 7.08 -33.87 -21.38
CA VAL A 524 7.32 -34.79 -22.51
C VAL A 524 8.42 -35.79 -22.20
N CYS A 525 9.50 -35.36 -21.55
CA CYS A 525 10.61 -36.23 -21.14
C CYS A 525 10.19 -37.29 -20.11
N MET A 526 9.28 -36.95 -19.21
CA MET A 526 8.85 -37.88 -18.14
C MET A 526 7.71 -38.80 -18.56
N TYR A 527 6.72 -38.36 -19.31
CA TYR A 527 5.46 -39.05 -19.57
C TYR A 527 5.24 -39.48 -21.01
N ASN A 528 6.24 -39.37 -21.87
CA ASN A 528 6.17 -39.64 -23.30
C ASN A 528 5.46 -38.54 -24.11
N LEU A 529 5.58 -38.58 -25.44
CA LEU A 529 5.14 -37.50 -26.33
C LEU A 529 3.64 -37.20 -26.21
N ILE A 530 2.78 -38.22 -26.30
CA ILE A 530 1.32 -37.99 -26.32
C ILE A 530 0.81 -37.53 -24.94
N PRO A 531 1.06 -38.22 -23.81
CA PRO A 531 0.64 -37.72 -22.51
C PRO A 531 1.29 -36.38 -22.12
N GLY A 532 2.58 -36.18 -22.45
CA GLY A 532 3.27 -34.91 -22.24
C GLY A 532 2.64 -33.77 -23.01
N MET A 533 2.33 -33.96 -24.28
CA MET A 533 1.62 -32.93 -25.08
C MET A 533 0.19 -32.66 -24.60
N MET A 534 -0.49 -33.68 -24.05
CA MET A 534 -1.82 -33.46 -23.43
C MET A 534 -1.73 -32.64 -22.16
N ALA A 535 -0.75 -32.86 -21.32
CA ALA A 535 -0.50 -32.03 -20.14
C ALA A 535 -0.11 -30.60 -20.55
N ASN A 536 0.74 -30.46 -21.59
CA ASN A 536 1.12 -29.14 -22.11
C ASN A 536 -0.07 -28.38 -22.70
N MET A 537 -0.98 -29.07 -23.41
CA MET A 537 -2.23 -28.47 -23.86
C MET A 537 -3.08 -27.97 -22.67
N ALA A 538 -3.19 -28.77 -21.61
CA ALA A 538 -3.90 -28.36 -20.40
C ALA A 538 -3.27 -27.13 -19.75
N LEU A 539 -1.95 -27.02 -19.73
CA LEU A 539 -1.22 -25.84 -19.23
C LEU A 539 -1.49 -24.59 -20.07
N VAL A 540 -1.44 -24.70 -21.40
CA VAL A 540 -1.73 -23.56 -22.29
C VAL A 540 -3.17 -23.08 -22.10
N ILE A 541 -4.13 -24.00 -22.02
CA ILE A 541 -5.55 -23.65 -21.79
C ILE A 541 -5.74 -23.07 -20.38
N ASN A 542 -5.05 -23.60 -19.36
CA ASN A 542 -5.07 -23.05 -18.01
C ASN A 542 -4.62 -21.58 -17.99
N LEU A 543 -3.48 -21.29 -18.59
CA LEU A 543 -2.96 -19.93 -18.71
C LEU A 543 -3.96 -19.01 -19.43
N PHE A 544 -4.50 -19.47 -20.54
CA PHE A 544 -5.48 -18.71 -21.33
C PHE A 544 -6.74 -18.39 -20.51
N PHE A 545 -7.27 -19.35 -19.77
CA PHE A 545 -8.43 -19.13 -18.91
C PHE A 545 -8.11 -18.23 -17.72
N THR A 546 -6.94 -18.41 -17.10
CA THR A 546 -6.49 -17.58 -15.97
C THR A 546 -6.41 -16.11 -16.38
N LEU A 547 -5.77 -15.80 -17.52
CA LEU A 547 -5.70 -14.44 -18.05
C LEU A 547 -7.07 -13.89 -18.44
N GLY A 548 -7.93 -14.70 -19.06
CA GLY A 548 -9.27 -14.28 -19.45
C GLY A 548 -10.16 -13.95 -18.25
N ILE A 549 -10.11 -14.77 -17.20
CA ILE A 549 -10.84 -14.54 -15.95
C ILE A 549 -10.28 -13.33 -15.21
N LEU A 550 -8.97 -13.19 -15.11
CA LEU A 550 -8.31 -12.05 -14.48
C LEU A 550 -8.77 -10.73 -15.13
N THR A 551 -8.77 -10.67 -16.46
CA THR A 551 -9.24 -9.51 -17.22
C THR A 551 -10.72 -9.26 -17.02
N SER A 552 -11.55 -10.31 -16.96
CA SER A 552 -13.00 -10.20 -16.70
C SER A 552 -13.32 -9.56 -15.35
N PHE A 553 -12.53 -9.83 -14.32
CA PHE A 553 -12.65 -9.23 -13.00
C PHE A 553 -11.95 -7.86 -12.87
N GLN A 554 -11.34 -7.35 -13.93
CA GLN A 554 -10.56 -6.11 -13.92
C GLN A 554 -9.46 -6.10 -12.83
N ALA A 555 -8.95 -7.28 -12.48
CA ALA A 555 -7.90 -7.42 -11.48
C ALA A 555 -6.54 -7.03 -12.10
N ALA A 556 -5.77 -6.22 -11.37
CA ALA A 556 -4.47 -5.79 -11.84
C ALA A 556 -3.44 -6.94 -11.76
N LEU A 557 -2.69 -7.12 -12.83
CA LEU A 557 -1.54 -8.02 -12.88
C LEU A 557 -0.34 -7.31 -12.27
N THR A 558 0.12 -7.79 -11.12
CA THR A 558 1.32 -7.29 -10.42
C THR A 558 2.51 -8.23 -10.69
N MET A 559 3.74 -7.82 -10.32
CA MET A 559 4.92 -8.67 -10.41
C MET A 559 4.77 -9.94 -9.54
N SER A 560 4.26 -9.78 -8.34
CA SER A 560 3.88 -10.90 -7.47
C SER A 560 2.74 -11.73 -8.07
N GLY A 561 1.79 -11.12 -8.78
CA GLY A 561 0.75 -11.82 -9.54
C GLY A 561 1.32 -12.70 -10.66
N ILE A 562 2.34 -12.22 -11.37
CA ILE A 562 3.09 -13.06 -12.35
C ILE A 562 3.72 -14.25 -11.63
N ALA A 563 4.37 -14.05 -10.48
CA ALA A 563 4.92 -15.14 -9.67
C ALA A 563 3.85 -16.14 -9.23
N GLY A 564 2.65 -15.66 -8.86
CA GLY A 564 1.48 -16.49 -8.55
C GLY A 564 1.01 -17.32 -9.75
N MET A 565 0.95 -16.73 -10.95
CA MET A 565 0.64 -17.47 -12.18
C MET A 565 1.68 -18.54 -12.49
N VAL A 566 2.98 -18.21 -12.39
CA VAL A 566 4.07 -19.17 -12.64
C VAL A 566 4.02 -20.33 -11.65
N LEU A 567 3.74 -20.03 -10.37
CA LEU A 567 3.55 -21.07 -9.35
C LEU A 567 2.32 -21.93 -9.67
N SER A 568 1.23 -21.31 -10.13
CA SER A 568 0.02 -22.06 -10.51
C SER A 568 0.27 -23.03 -11.68
N LEU A 569 1.19 -22.72 -12.60
CA LEU A 569 1.62 -23.65 -13.64
C LEU A 569 2.34 -24.87 -13.05
N GLY A 570 3.22 -24.65 -12.06
CA GLY A 570 3.88 -25.75 -11.34
C GLY A 570 2.87 -26.68 -10.65
N THR A 571 1.88 -26.11 -9.97
CA THR A 571 0.81 -26.90 -9.32
C THR A 571 -0.19 -27.49 -10.31
N ALA A 572 -0.39 -26.89 -11.49
CA ALA A 572 -1.24 -27.42 -12.55
C ALA A 572 -0.68 -28.72 -13.15
N VAL A 573 0.64 -28.83 -13.23
CA VAL A 573 1.31 -30.06 -13.66
C VAL A 573 1.08 -31.18 -12.66
N ASP A 574 1.08 -30.88 -11.35
CA ASP A 574 0.92 -31.87 -10.28
C ASP A 574 -0.36 -32.70 -10.44
N ALA A 575 -1.48 -32.07 -10.79
CA ALA A 575 -2.73 -32.79 -11.06
C ALA A 575 -2.59 -33.81 -12.21
N ASN A 576 -1.90 -33.44 -13.29
CA ASN A 576 -1.64 -34.37 -14.41
C ASN A 576 -0.67 -35.47 -14.02
N VAL A 577 0.41 -35.16 -13.30
CA VAL A 577 1.37 -36.12 -12.76
C VAL A 577 0.64 -37.15 -11.91
N LEU A 578 -0.25 -36.72 -11.02
CA LEU A 578 -1.04 -37.60 -10.16
C LEU A 578 -1.91 -38.58 -10.95
N ILE A 579 -2.60 -38.06 -11.96
CA ILE A 579 -3.45 -38.86 -12.82
C ILE A 579 -2.59 -39.90 -13.59
N TYR A 580 -1.46 -39.49 -14.16
CA TYR A 580 -0.62 -40.34 -14.96
C TYR A 580 0.07 -41.45 -14.13
N GLU A 581 0.57 -41.09 -12.93
CA GLU A 581 1.14 -42.09 -12.03
C GLU A 581 0.08 -43.14 -11.59
N ARG A 582 -1.17 -42.67 -11.33
CA ARG A 582 -2.25 -43.60 -10.98
C ARG A 582 -2.65 -44.50 -12.17
N ILE A 583 -2.70 -43.97 -13.40
CA ILE A 583 -2.93 -44.77 -14.61
C ILE A 583 -1.82 -45.82 -14.78
N LYS A 584 -0.54 -45.47 -14.52
CA LYS A 584 0.59 -46.41 -14.56
C LYS A 584 0.43 -47.55 -13.55
N GLU A 585 -0.02 -47.21 -12.32
CA GLU A 585 -0.31 -48.22 -11.29
C GLU A 585 -1.39 -49.19 -11.71
N GLU A 586 -2.53 -48.68 -12.22
CA GLU A 586 -3.65 -49.52 -12.68
C GLU A 586 -3.29 -50.38 -13.89
N MET A 587 -2.45 -49.86 -14.81
CA MET A 587 -1.93 -50.64 -15.95
C MET A 587 -0.98 -51.77 -15.47
N LYS A 588 -0.13 -51.50 -14.46
CA LYS A 588 0.72 -52.55 -13.83
C LYS A 588 -0.11 -53.59 -13.10
N GLY A 589 -1.27 -53.22 -12.56
CA GLY A 589 -2.27 -54.10 -11.98
C GLY A 589 -2.98 -55.03 -13.00
N GLY A 590 -2.69 -54.86 -14.30
CA GLY A 590 -3.22 -55.74 -15.39
C GLY A 590 -4.48 -55.18 -16.04
N LEU A 591 -4.93 -53.98 -15.73
CA LEU A 591 -6.11 -53.35 -16.38
C LEU A 591 -5.73 -52.92 -17.83
N GLY A 592 -6.65 -53.12 -18.74
CA GLY A 592 -6.52 -52.59 -20.10
C GLY A 592 -6.52 -51.08 -20.13
N LEU A 593 -5.88 -50.43 -21.10
CA LEU A 593 -5.64 -48.97 -21.18
C LEU A 593 -6.92 -48.14 -20.93
N LYS A 594 -8.05 -48.50 -21.53
CA LYS A 594 -9.32 -47.78 -21.38
C LYS A 594 -9.87 -47.87 -19.96
N GLN A 595 -9.74 -49.02 -19.32
CA GLN A 595 -10.16 -49.22 -17.92
C GLN A 595 -9.17 -48.58 -16.96
N ALA A 596 -7.89 -48.74 -17.19
CA ALA A 596 -6.83 -48.06 -16.38
C ALA A 596 -6.97 -46.54 -16.39
N LEU A 597 -7.27 -45.95 -17.56
CA LEU A 597 -7.51 -44.52 -17.65
C LEU A 597 -8.75 -44.10 -16.86
N ALA A 598 -9.86 -44.80 -16.99
CA ALA A 598 -11.08 -44.49 -16.24
C ALA A 598 -10.88 -44.65 -14.72
N ALA A 599 -10.19 -45.70 -14.28
CA ALA A 599 -9.82 -45.93 -12.88
C ALA A 599 -8.82 -44.88 -12.36
N GLY A 600 -7.79 -44.52 -13.15
CA GLY A 600 -6.80 -43.54 -12.80
C GLY A 600 -7.40 -42.16 -12.51
N TYR A 601 -8.27 -41.67 -13.40
CA TYR A 601 -9.01 -40.40 -13.18
C TYR A 601 -9.96 -40.46 -11.98
N SER A 602 -10.64 -41.58 -11.76
CA SER A 602 -11.55 -41.75 -10.64
C SER A 602 -10.83 -41.79 -9.29
N ASN A 603 -9.76 -42.56 -9.23
CA ASN A 603 -9.01 -42.77 -7.98
C ASN A 603 -8.12 -41.56 -7.62
N ALA A 604 -7.63 -40.80 -8.63
CA ALA A 604 -6.88 -39.57 -8.40
C ALA A 604 -7.73 -38.39 -8.00
N PHE A 605 -9.04 -38.37 -8.35
CA PHE A 605 -9.93 -37.24 -8.18
C PHE A 605 -9.95 -36.69 -6.74
N SER A 606 -10.11 -37.58 -5.76
CA SER A 606 -10.19 -37.20 -4.34
C SER A 606 -8.91 -36.50 -3.86
N ALA A 607 -7.75 -37.05 -4.20
CA ALA A 607 -6.47 -36.47 -3.79
C ALA A 607 -6.20 -35.11 -4.48
N ILE A 608 -6.55 -34.97 -5.75
CA ILE A 608 -6.44 -33.71 -6.49
C ILE A 608 -7.38 -32.63 -5.92
N PHE A 609 -8.60 -33.02 -5.59
CA PHE A 609 -9.57 -32.11 -5.00
C PHE A 609 -9.10 -31.60 -3.63
N ASP A 610 -8.65 -32.51 -2.77
CA ASP A 610 -8.17 -32.18 -1.42
C ASP A 610 -6.94 -31.26 -1.47
N SER A 611 -5.99 -31.54 -2.36
CA SER A 611 -4.79 -30.74 -2.60
C SER A 611 -5.12 -29.31 -3.06
N ASN A 612 -5.99 -29.18 -4.06
CA ASN A 612 -6.40 -27.88 -4.56
C ASN A 612 -7.22 -27.09 -3.52
N LEU A 613 -8.10 -27.77 -2.76
CA LEU A 613 -8.89 -27.13 -1.73
C LEU A 613 -8.03 -26.58 -0.58
N THR A 614 -7.01 -27.30 -0.14
CA THR A 614 -6.06 -26.80 0.88
C THR A 614 -5.28 -25.60 0.38
N SER A 615 -4.85 -25.60 -0.87
CA SER A 615 -4.17 -24.46 -1.49
C SER A 615 -5.10 -23.25 -1.67
N ILE A 616 -6.39 -23.46 -1.98
CA ILE A 616 -7.40 -22.41 -2.04
C ILE A 616 -7.64 -21.83 -0.64
N ILE A 617 -7.73 -22.65 0.41
CA ILE A 617 -7.90 -22.17 1.79
C ILE A 617 -6.77 -21.21 2.15
N THR A 618 -5.51 -21.59 1.92
CA THR A 618 -4.36 -20.72 2.17
C THR A 618 -4.35 -19.49 1.25
N GLY A 619 -4.76 -19.62 0.00
CA GLY A 619 -4.93 -18.52 -0.93
C GLY A 619 -5.99 -17.49 -0.46
N VAL A 620 -7.11 -17.96 0.07
CA VAL A 620 -8.16 -17.09 0.64
C VAL A 620 -7.64 -16.36 1.89
N ILE A 621 -6.92 -17.04 2.77
CA ILE A 621 -6.30 -16.42 3.94
C ILE A 621 -5.33 -15.33 3.47
N LEU A 622 -4.52 -15.61 2.46
CA LEU A 622 -3.59 -14.67 1.87
C LEU A 622 -4.30 -13.46 1.23
N TYR A 623 -5.45 -13.68 0.61
CA TYR A 623 -6.28 -12.62 0.02
C TYR A 623 -6.89 -11.70 1.09
N VAL A 624 -7.36 -12.27 2.20
CA VAL A 624 -8.01 -11.52 3.29
C VAL A 624 -7.00 -10.71 4.11
N PHE A 625 -5.87 -11.33 4.49
CA PHE A 625 -4.85 -10.68 5.32
C PHE A 625 -3.77 -9.94 4.52
N GLY A 626 -3.64 -10.20 3.21
CA GLY A 626 -2.67 -9.56 2.33
C GLY A 626 -3.13 -8.20 1.85
N THR A 627 -2.17 -7.33 1.57
CA THR A 627 -2.38 -6.01 0.97
C THR A 627 -1.65 -5.91 -0.37
N GLY A 628 -2.05 -4.96 -1.24
CA GLY A 628 -1.36 -4.64 -2.49
C GLY A 628 -0.84 -5.86 -3.28
N PRO A 629 0.49 -5.99 -3.42
CA PRO A 629 1.12 -7.05 -4.22
C PRO A 629 0.74 -8.47 -3.77
N ILE A 630 0.58 -8.72 -2.46
CA ILE A 630 0.22 -10.04 -1.93
C ILE A 630 -1.19 -10.44 -2.36
N ARG A 631 -2.13 -9.51 -2.34
CA ARG A 631 -3.51 -9.75 -2.78
C ARG A 631 -3.56 -10.08 -4.28
N GLY A 632 -2.74 -9.38 -5.10
CA GLY A 632 -2.55 -9.70 -6.51
C GLY A 632 -2.03 -11.12 -6.74
N PHE A 633 -1.01 -11.53 -5.97
CA PHE A 633 -0.49 -12.91 -5.97
C PHE A 633 -1.58 -13.93 -5.61
N ALA A 634 -2.30 -13.71 -4.51
CA ALA A 634 -3.34 -14.62 -4.03
C ALA A 634 -4.46 -14.79 -5.06
N THR A 635 -4.89 -13.70 -5.69
CA THR A 635 -5.93 -13.69 -6.72
C THR A 635 -5.53 -14.53 -7.92
N THR A 636 -4.34 -14.29 -8.48
CA THR A 636 -3.84 -15.05 -9.64
C THR A 636 -3.62 -16.52 -9.31
N TRP A 637 -3.13 -16.81 -8.11
CA TRP A 637 -2.89 -18.18 -7.65
C TRP A 637 -4.20 -18.96 -7.48
N ILE A 638 -5.22 -18.39 -6.80
CA ILE A 638 -6.55 -19.01 -6.63
C ILE A 638 -7.21 -19.28 -7.99
N ILE A 639 -7.24 -18.29 -8.87
CA ILE A 639 -7.81 -18.43 -10.22
C ILE A 639 -7.07 -19.52 -10.99
N GLY A 640 -5.72 -19.52 -10.96
CA GLY A 640 -4.88 -20.52 -11.61
C GLY A 640 -5.15 -21.94 -11.11
N ILE A 641 -5.34 -22.15 -9.80
CA ILE A 641 -5.67 -23.45 -9.20
C ILE A 641 -7.05 -23.93 -9.68
N ILE A 642 -8.06 -23.08 -9.69
CA ILE A 642 -9.41 -23.42 -10.13
C ILE A 642 -9.40 -23.80 -11.62
N CYS A 643 -8.72 -23.00 -12.46
CA CYS A 643 -8.56 -23.31 -13.88
C CYS A 643 -7.79 -24.60 -14.10
N SER A 644 -6.73 -24.84 -13.34
CA SER A 644 -5.91 -26.04 -13.45
C SER A 644 -6.70 -27.30 -13.10
N PHE A 645 -7.50 -27.25 -12.04
CA PHE A 645 -8.38 -28.36 -11.68
C PHE A 645 -9.36 -28.69 -12.81
N PHE A 646 -9.97 -27.65 -13.40
CA PHE A 646 -10.90 -27.84 -14.52
C PHE A 646 -10.21 -28.42 -15.76
N THR A 647 -9.04 -27.88 -16.15
CA THR A 647 -8.33 -28.30 -17.36
C THR A 647 -7.71 -29.71 -17.20
N ALA A 648 -7.06 -30.00 -16.08
CA ALA A 648 -6.38 -31.27 -15.86
C ALA A 648 -7.35 -32.43 -15.60
N VAL A 649 -8.45 -32.23 -14.89
CA VAL A 649 -9.35 -33.32 -14.52
C VAL A 649 -10.44 -33.54 -15.57
N PHE A 650 -11.01 -32.48 -16.11
CA PHE A 650 -12.18 -32.59 -16.99
C PHE A 650 -11.83 -32.52 -18.47
N LEU A 651 -11.03 -31.51 -18.90
CA LEU A 651 -10.74 -31.35 -20.34
C LEU A 651 -9.82 -32.44 -20.86
N THR A 652 -8.73 -32.78 -20.17
CA THR A 652 -7.83 -33.85 -20.61
C THR A 652 -8.54 -35.19 -20.66
N ARG A 653 -9.38 -35.51 -19.68
CA ARG A 653 -10.20 -36.73 -19.68
C ARG A 653 -11.14 -36.79 -20.88
N LEU A 654 -11.79 -35.67 -21.22
CA LEU A 654 -12.69 -35.58 -22.35
C LEU A 654 -11.96 -35.92 -23.67
N VAL A 655 -10.75 -35.39 -23.86
CA VAL A 655 -9.94 -35.63 -25.04
C VAL A 655 -9.49 -37.09 -25.09
N TYR A 656 -8.96 -37.63 -23.98
CA TYR A 656 -8.55 -39.05 -23.93
C TYR A 656 -9.71 -40.01 -24.24
N GLU A 657 -10.87 -39.80 -23.58
CA GLU A 657 -12.04 -40.64 -23.82
C GLU A 657 -12.53 -40.56 -25.27
N ARG A 658 -12.48 -39.36 -25.90
CA ARG A 658 -12.87 -39.18 -27.31
C ARG A 658 -11.91 -39.92 -28.25
N GLN A 659 -10.58 -39.81 -28.03
CA GLN A 659 -9.60 -40.42 -28.92
C GLN A 659 -9.60 -41.96 -28.77
N LEU A 660 -9.73 -42.52 -27.59
CA LEU A 660 -9.82 -43.93 -27.32
C LEU A 660 -11.13 -44.54 -27.85
N ASN A 661 -12.24 -43.80 -27.83
CA ASN A 661 -13.50 -44.25 -28.42
C ASN A 661 -13.46 -44.25 -29.95
N ASN A 662 -12.60 -43.44 -30.56
CA ASN A 662 -12.36 -43.42 -32.00
C ASN A 662 -11.24 -44.38 -32.41
N ASP A 663 -10.87 -45.35 -31.57
CA ASP A 663 -9.82 -46.34 -31.81
C ASP A 663 -8.42 -45.77 -32.12
N ARG A 664 -8.20 -44.47 -31.73
CA ARG A 664 -6.88 -43.84 -31.78
C ARG A 664 -6.16 -44.05 -30.46
N TRP A 665 -4.83 -43.99 -30.47
CA TRP A 665 -3.99 -44.12 -29.28
C TRP A 665 -4.09 -45.46 -28.50
N LYS A 666 -4.33 -46.58 -29.20
CA LYS A 666 -4.45 -47.93 -28.58
C LYS A 666 -3.19 -48.37 -27.85
N ASN A 667 -2.00 -47.93 -28.27
CA ASN A 667 -0.70 -48.28 -27.71
C ASN A 667 -0.09 -47.15 -26.89
N LEU A 668 -0.91 -46.36 -26.17
CA LEU A 668 -0.45 -45.25 -25.36
C LEU A 668 0.34 -45.78 -24.16
N THR A 669 1.53 -45.21 -23.92
CA THR A 669 2.36 -45.44 -22.75
C THR A 669 2.56 -44.11 -22.00
N PHE A 670 2.52 -44.19 -20.65
CA PHE A 670 2.71 -43.03 -19.76
C PHE A 670 4.11 -43.00 -19.15
N CYS A 671 5.09 -43.60 -19.79
CA CYS A 671 6.50 -43.56 -19.36
C CYS A 671 7.43 -43.50 -20.58
N THR A 672 8.55 -42.85 -20.40
CA THR A 672 9.69 -42.87 -21.33
C THR A 672 10.73 -43.90 -20.85
N PRO A 673 11.72 -44.26 -21.68
CA PRO A 673 12.84 -45.09 -21.22
C PRO A 673 13.57 -44.51 -19.98
N ILE A 674 13.60 -43.19 -19.85
CA ILE A 674 14.22 -42.45 -18.72
C ILE A 674 13.41 -42.62 -17.44
N SER A 675 12.07 -42.49 -17.53
CA SER A 675 11.17 -42.49 -16.37
C SER A 675 10.69 -43.91 -15.97
N LYS A 676 10.93 -44.91 -16.82
CA LYS A 676 10.40 -46.27 -16.62
C LYS A 676 10.90 -46.93 -15.34
N ASP A 677 12.20 -46.75 -15.03
CA ASP A 677 12.84 -47.42 -13.89
C ASP A 677 13.19 -46.46 -12.72
N LEU A 678 12.82 -45.17 -12.84
CA LEU A 678 13.14 -44.15 -11.87
C LEU A 678 12.42 -44.43 -10.54
N LEU A 679 13.17 -44.70 -9.48
CA LEU A 679 12.69 -44.89 -8.10
C LEU A 679 11.60 -45.96 -7.90
N GLN A 680 11.53 -46.97 -8.80
CA GLN A 680 10.50 -48.03 -8.72
C GLN A 680 10.84 -49.20 -7.77
N LYS A 681 12.10 -49.38 -7.42
CA LYS A 681 12.58 -50.48 -6.56
C LYS A 681 13.14 -49.95 -5.24
N THR A 682 12.51 -48.93 -4.65
CA THR A 682 12.94 -48.46 -3.34
C THR A 682 12.28 -49.28 -2.24
N ASP A 683 13.06 -49.81 -1.34
CA ASP A 683 12.60 -50.45 -0.08
C ASP A 683 13.34 -49.82 1.10
N ILE A 684 13.06 -48.58 1.36
CA ILE A 684 13.67 -47.81 2.43
C ILE A 684 12.82 -47.95 3.70
N LYS A 685 13.43 -48.32 4.81
CA LYS A 685 12.75 -48.47 6.12
C LYS A 685 12.70 -47.15 6.85
N PHE A 686 11.88 -46.19 6.37
CA PHE A 686 11.78 -44.85 6.91
C PHE A 686 11.40 -44.81 8.39
N MET A 687 10.47 -45.68 8.80
CA MET A 687 10.02 -45.73 10.20
C MET A 687 11.10 -46.26 11.17
N SER A 688 12.16 -46.94 10.72
CA SER A 688 13.27 -47.29 11.58
C SER A 688 14.23 -46.13 11.87
N LEU A 689 14.21 -45.09 11.00
CA LEU A 689 15.07 -43.90 11.07
C LEU A 689 14.50 -42.76 11.92
N TYR A 690 13.22 -42.84 12.38
CA TYR A 690 12.53 -41.71 12.99
C TYR A 690 13.26 -41.07 14.18
N LYS A 691 13.92 -41.89 15.01
CA LYS A 691 14.70 -41.37 16.15
C LYS A 691 15.87 -40.52 15.69
N LYS A 692 16.61 -40.96 14.66
CA LYS A 692 17.74 -40.20 14.11
C LYS A 692 17.28 -38.90 13.43
N THR A 693 16.15 -38.95 12.67
CA THR A 693 15.60 -37.79 11.99
C THR A 693 15.05 -36.78 13.00
N PHE A 694 14.35 -37.20 14.05
CA PHE A 694 13.89 -36.31 15.11
C PHE A 694 15.04 -35.66 15.87
N THR A 695 16.12 -36.39 16.15
CA THR A 695 17.31 -35.79 16.75
C THR A 695 17.93 -34.75 15.83
N PHE A 696 18.05 -35.04 14.53
CA PHE A 696 18.56 -34.07 13.57
C PHE A 696 17.68 -32.83 13.47
N VAL A 697 16.35 -32.99 13.34
CA VAL A 697 15.40 -31.89 13.31
C VAL A 697 15.44 -31.08 14.60
N ALA A 698 15.51 -31.74 15.77
CA ALA A 698 15.62 -31.06 17.06
C ALA A 698 16.91 -30.22 17.15
N ILE A 699 18.04 -30.74 16.72
CA ILE A 699 19.31 -30.00 16.68
C ILE A 699 19.19 -28.80 15.74
N ALA A 700 18.64 -29.00 14.54
CA ALA A 700 18.42 -27.91 13.57
C ALA A 700 17.51 -26.81 14.15
N LEU A 701 16.41 -27.18 14.79
CA LEU A 701 15.50 -26.24 15.45
C LEU A 701 16.20 -25.45 16.56
N VAL A 702 17.04 -26.12 17.39
CA VAL A 702 17.83 -25.44 18.44
C VAL A 702 18.80 -24.43 17.82
N VAL A 703 19.49 -24.80 16.73
CA VAL A 703 20.39 -23.90 16.01
C VAL A 703 19.63 -22.70 15.44
N PHE A 704 18.45 -22.91 14.85
CA PHE A 704 17.64 -21.85 14.27
C PHE A 704 17.08 -20.92 15.37
N ILE A 705 16.59 -21.46 16.48
CA ILE A 705 16.12 -20.67 17.64
C ILE A 705 17.28 -19.88 18.25
N ALA A 706 18.46 -20.48 18.37
CA ALA A 706 19.66 -19.77 18.84
C ALA A 706 20.07 -18.65 17.87
N SER A 707 20.04 -18.89 16.56
CA SER A 707 20.25 -17.85 15.54
C SER A 707 19.25 -16.70 15.68
N PHE A 708 17.98 -17.03 15.88
CA PHE A 708 16.91 -16.05 16.10
C PHE A 708 17.19 -15.18 17.34
N ALA A 709 17.63 -15.79 18.43
CA ALA A 709 17.90 -15.07 19.67
C ALA A 709 19.15 -14.17 19.59
N VAL A 710 20.19 -14.59 18.83
CA VAL A 710 21.49 -13.89 18.74
C VAL A 710 21.51 -12.88 17.58
N ARG A 711 21.06 -13.27 16.41
CA ARG A 711 21.15 -12.47 15.17
C ARG A 711 19.85 -11.76 14.80
N GLY A 712 18.71 -12.26 15.28
CA GLY A 712 17.39 -11.76 14.89
C GLY A 712 17.05 -12.05 13.42
N LEU A 713 16.15 -11.23 12.87
CA LEU A 713 15.74 -11.24 11.47
C LEU A 713 16.01 -9.86 10.86
N SER A 714 16.43 -9.82 9.61
CA SER A 714 16.48 -8.58 8.85
C SER A 714 15.06 -8.20 8.43
N GLN A 715 14.49 -7.19 9.09
CA GLN A 715 13.13 -6.72 8.85
C GLN A 715 13.15 -5.51 7.92
N SER A 716 12.24 -5.51 6.93
CA SER A 716 11.99 -4.35 6.09
C SER A 716 11.22 -3.25 6.85
N ILE A 717 11.09 -2.09 6.22
CA ILE A 717 10.27 -1.00 6.76
C ILE A 717 8.79 -1.37 6.92
N ASP A 718 8.31 -2.41 6.24
CA ASP A 718 6.95 -2.92 6.41
C ASP A 718 6.66 -3.38 7.85
N PHE A 719 7.69 -3.83 8.58
CA PHE A 719 7.59 -4.29 9.97
C PHE A 719 8.14 -3.29 10.99
N THR A 720 9.09 -2.46 10.59
CA THR A 720 9.75 -1.50 11.51
C THR A 720 9.18 -0.10 11.40
N GLY A 721 8.50 0.20 10.31
CA GLY A 721 8.22 1.57 9.90
C GLY A 721 9.48 2.25 9.35
N GLY A 722 9.33 3.24 8.50
CA GLY A 722 10.46 3.95 7.92
C GLY A 722 10.22 4.39 6.48
N ARG A 723 11.33 4.81 5.84
CA ARG A 723 11.40 5.20 4.43
C ARG A 723 12.43 4.37 3.69
N ASN A 724 12.10 3.93 2.49
CA ASN A 724 13.02 3.31 1.53
C ASN A 724 13.15 4.22 0.32
N TYR A 725 14.37 4.42 -0.13
CA TYR A 725 14.69 5.10 -1.39
C TYR A 725 15.52 4.14 -2.24
N VAL A 726 15.05 3.87 -3.44
CA VAL A 726 15.83 3.14 -4.45
C VAL A 726 16.51 4.17 -5.34
N VAL A 727 17.83 4.25 -5.22
CA VAL A 727 18.64 5.21 -5.96
C VAL A 727 19.44 4.46 -7.00
N THR A 728 19.37 4.92 -8.26
CA THR A 728 20.24 4.43 -9.33
C THR A 728 21.39 5.40 -9.54
N PHE A 729 22.57 4.86 -9.85
CA PHE A 729 23.79 5.62 -10.08
C PHE A 729 24.29 5.41 -11.51
N GLU A 730 25.00 6.38 -12.03
CA GLU A 730 25.61 6.28 -13.36
C GLU A 730 26.71 5.20 -13.41
N LYS A 731 27.49 5.10 -12.33
CA LYS A 731 28.58 4.13 -12.16
C LYS A 731 28.27 3.15 -11.04
N ALA A 732 28.87 1.96 -11.09
CA ALA A 732 28.82 1.03 -9.98
C ALA A 732 29.42 1.66 -8.71
N VAL A 733 28.69 1.58 -7.60
CA VAL A 733 29.09 2.13 -6.29
C VAL A 733 29.33 1.00 -5.30
N GLN A 734 30.22 1.25 -4.33
CA GLN A 734 30.38 0.32 -3.21
C GLN A 734 29.31 0.61 -2.14
N PRO A 735 28.43 -0.35 -1.80
CA PRO A 735 27.37 -0.12 -0.80
C PRO A 735 27.90 0.35 0.56
N GLU A 736 29.12 -0.02 0.91
CA GLU A 736 29.75 0.34 2.18
C GLU A 736 30.12 1.84 2.24
N GLU A 737 30.56 2.43 1.13
CA GLU A 737 30.85 3.87 1.02
C GLU A 737 29.55 4.66 1.16
N VAL A 738 28.50 4.24 0.45
CA VAL A 738 27.18 4.86 0.55
C VAL A 738 26.64 4.73 1.98
N ARG A 739 26.81 3.58 2.64
CA ARG A 739 26.40 3.36 4.04
C ARG A 739 27.08 4.31 5.00
N GLY A 740 28.39 4.53 4.83
CA GLY A 740 29.16 5.45 5.67
C GLY A 740 28.64 6.90 5.56
N ALA A 741 28.37 7.37 4.36
CA ALA A 741 27.82 8.70 4.10
C ALA A 741 26.40 8.87 4.69
N ILE A 742 25.53 7.88 4.47
CA ILE A 742 24.14 7.91 4.94
C ILE A 742 24.07 7.85 6.47
N ALA A 743 24.88 7.00 7.11
CA ALA A 743 24.93 6.90 8.57
C ALA A 743 25.37 8.23 9.24
N LYS A 744 26.29 8.97 8.61
CA LYS A 744 26.68 10.31 9.10
C LYS A 744 25.59 11.35 8.87
N ALA A 745 24.90 11.30 7.73
CA ALA A 745 23.87 12.28 7.37
C ALA A 745 22.60 12.15 8.22
N PHE A 746 22.24 10.92 8.61
CA PHE A 746 21.10 10.59 9.44
C PHE A 746 21.52 10.18 10.87
N GLU A 747 22.50 10.91 11.46
CA GLU A 747 23.00 10.60 12.79
C GLU A 747 21.90 10.53 13.83
N GLY A 748 21.90 9.44 14.64
CA GLY A 748 20.86 9.15 15.64
C GLY A 748 19.66 8.36 15.12
N TYR A 749 19.61 8.02 13.83
CA TYR A 749 18.55 7.20 13.24
C TYR A 749 19.11 5.91 12.63
N ASN A 750 18.27 4.88 12.60
CA ASN A 750 18.65 3.62 11.96
C ASN A 750 18.69 3.80 10.44
N THR A 751 19.79 3.36 9.85
CA THR A 751 19.98 3.39 8.39
C THR A 751 20.46 2.03 7.89
N SER A 752 19.98 1.63 6.72
CA SER A 752 20.41 0.41 6.02
C SER A 752 20.66 0.72 4.55
N VAL A 753 21.70 0.13 3.99
CA VAL A 753 22.05 0.30 2.56
C VAL A 753 22.29 -1.09 1.97
N ILE A 754 21.52 -1.44 0.94
CA ILE A 754 21.54 -2.74 0.29
C ILE A 754 21.66 -2.55 -1.21
N ALA A 755 22.65 -3.21 -1.85
CA ALA A 755 22.75 -3.24 -3.30
C ALA A 755 21.58 -4.05 -3.91
N LEU A 756 21.02 -3.52 -4.99
CA LEU A 756 20.04 -4.21 -5.82
C LEU A 756 20.69 -4.56 -7.16
N GLY A 757 20.62 -5.82 -7.54
CA GLY A 757 21.28 -6.32 -8.74
C GLY A 757 22.76 -6.69 -8.52
N THR A 758 23.37 -7.21 -9.58
CA THR A 758 24.77 -7.65 -9.59
C THR A 758 25.74 -6.61 -10.15
N ASP A 759 25.20 -5.52 -10.69
CA ASP A 759 25.97 -4.42 -11.32
C ASP A 759 26.35 -3.31 -10.33
N ASN A 760 25.84 -3.34 -9.11
CA ASN A 760 26.04 -2.35 -8.04
C ASN A 760 25.71 -0.90 -8.48
N LYS A 761 24.86 -0.74 -9.49
CA LYS A 761 24.41 0.58 -9.94
C LYS A 761 23.15 1.06 -9.23
N THR A 762 22.44 0.17 -8.59
CA THR A 762 21.19 0.49 -7.87
C THR A 762 21.33 0.07 -6.42
N VAL A 763 20.93 0.95 -5.52
CA VAL A 763 21.02 0.73 -4.06
C VAL A 763 19.69 1.10 -3.43
N ARG A 764 19.22 0.28 -2.50
CA ARG A 764 18.12 0.63 -1.59
C ARG A 764 18.70 1.22 -0.31
N ILE A 765 18.24 2.40 0.04
CA ILE A 765 18.59 3.13 1.25
C ILE A 765 17.35 3.22 2.12
N SER A 766 17.42 2.65 3.33
CA SER A 766 16.33 2.65 4.29
C SER A 766 16.68 3.51 5.49
N THR A 767 15.72 4.28 6.01
CA THR A 767 15.88 5.09 7.22
C THR A 767 14.56 5.24 7.99
N ASN A 768 14.63 5.34 9.32
CA ASN A 768 13.49 5.68 10.18
C ASN A 768 13.49 7.17 10.60
N TYR A 769 14.17 8.05 9.84
CA TYR A 769 14.28 9.47 10.13
C TYR A 769 12.91 10.12 10.39
N LYS A 770 12.72 10.66 11.60
CA LYS A 770 11.50 11.37 12.05
C LYS A 770 10.17 10.72 11.58
N ILE A 771 10.10 9.39 11.54
CA ILE A 771 8.92 8.69 10.98
C ILE A 771 7.66 8.88 11.84
N GLU A 772 7.81 9.23 13.13
CA GLU A 772 6.72 9.54 14.04
C GLU A 772 6.16 10.95 13.86
N SER A 773 6.87 11.80 13.11
CA SER A 773 6.43 13.19 12.89
C SER A 773 5.34 13.25 11.82
N ASN A 774 4.24 13.91 12.15
CA ASN A 774 3.11 14.16 11.24
C ASN A 774 3.33 15.38 10.32
N ASN A 775 4.53 15.98 10.31
CA ASN A 775 4.82 17.13 9.46
C ASN A 775 5.04 16.67 8.00
N PRO A 776 4.27 17.15 7.03
CA PRO A 776 4.40 16.75 5.62
C PRO A 776 5.76 17.09 5.00
N ASN A 777 6.46 18.10 5.51
CA ASN A 777 7.75 18.53 4.97
C ASN A 777 8.92 17.62 5.37
N VAL A 778 8.72 16.65 6.25
CA VAL A 778 9.80 15.74 6.69
C VAL A 778 10.27 14.81 5.56
N ASP A 779 9.41 14.49 4.62
CA ASP A 779 9.76 13.66 3.47
C ASP A 779 10.73 14.42 2.56
N ASP A 780 10.44 15.68 2.25
CA ASP A 780 11.32 16.57 1.47
C ASP A 780 12.64 16.86 2.21
N GLU A 781 12.59 17.00 3.54
CA GLU A 781 13.78 17.15 4.38
C GLU A 781 14.68 15.91 4.28
N ALA A 782 14.12 14.70 4.38
CA ALA A 782 14.87 13.45 4.28
C ALA A 782 15.52 13.29 2.89
N GLU A 783 14.80 13.58 1.82
CA GLU A 783 15.32 13.52 0.44
C GLU A 783 16.41 14.57 0.19
N THR A 784 16.26 15.75 0.77
CA THR A 784 17.29 16.80 0.71
C THR A 784 18.55 16.39 1.45
N ILE A 785 18.44 15.77 2.62
CA ILE A 785 19.58 15.24 3.38
C ILE A 785 20.27 14.13 2.57
N LEU A 786 19.48 13.21 2.01
CA LEU A 786 19.96 12.13 1.16
C LEU A 786 20.75 12.65 -0.05
N TYR A 787 20.18 13.62 -0.79
CA TYR A 787 20.84 14.26 -1.91
C TYR A 787 22.18 14.90 -1.52
N LYS A 788 22.18 15.69 -0.43
CA LYS A 788 23.40 16.35 0.05
C LYS A 788 24.50 15.36 0.43
N ALA A 789 24.12 14.26 1.11
CA ALA A 789 25.05 13.21 1.51
C ALA A 789 25.68 12.50 0.29
N LEU A 790 24.84 12.07 -0.66
CA LEU A 790 25.30 11.37 -1.86
C LEU A 790 26.11 12.27 -2.81
N LYS A 791 25.76 13.56 -2.87
CA LYS A 791 26.51 14.55 -3.66
C LYS A 791 27.87 14.85 -3.05
N ALA A 792 27.98 14.90 -1.73
CA ALA A 792 29.25 15.10 -1.02
C ALA A 792 30.25 13.97 -1.27
N GLU A 793 29.77 12.72 -1.43
CA GLU A 793 30.59 11.57 -1.81
C GLU A 793 30.87 11.49 -3.33
N GLY A 794 30.30 12.38 -4.12
CA GLY A 794 30.52 12.43 -5.57
C GLY A 794 29.85 11.28 -6.35
N VAL A 795 28.93 10.53 -5.74
CA VAL A 795 28.19 9.42 -6.39
C VAL A 795 26.93 9.91 -7.12
N VAL A 796 26.45 11.11 -6.80
CA VAL A 796 25.34 11.79 -7.46
C VAL A 796 25.81 13.13 -8.02
N ASN A 797 25.56 13.36 -9.31
CA ASN A 797 25.99 14.54 -10.05
C ASN A 797 24.83 15.46 -10.48
N GLN A 798 23.63 15.26 -9.92
CA GLN A 798 22.47 16.08 -10.25
C GLN A 798 22.67 17.56 -9.86
N PRO A 799 22.15 18.52 -10.64
CA PRO A 799 22.31 19.94 -10.35
C PRO A 799 21.54 20.38 -9.10
N ASN A 800 20.38 19.84 -8.86
CA ASN A 800 19.49 20.18 -7.75
C ASN A 800 18.73 18.97 -7.20
N VAL A 801 18.01 19.15 -6.09
CA VAL A 801 17.20 18.12 -5.43
C VAL A 801 16.05 17.66 -6.32
N GLU A 802 15.43 18.58 -7.06
CA GLU A 802 14.29 18.27 -7.94
C GLU A 802 14.69 17.31 -9.08
N ALA A 803 15.87 17.49 -9.68
CA ALA A 803 16.39 16.56 -10.67
C ALA A 803 16.73 15.19 -10.05
N PHE A 804 17.21 15.18 -8.80
CA PHE A 804 17.48 13.92 -8.07
C PHE A 804 16.22 13.16 -7.70
N LYS A 805 15.11 13.84 -7.43
CA LYS A 805 13.80 13.25 -7.16
C LYS A 805 13.10 12.71 -8.41
N ASN A 806 13.49 13.18 -9.58
CA ASN A 806 12.82 12.81 -10.83
C ASN A 806 13.22 11.39 -11.27
N PRO A 807 12.30 10.41 -11.26
CA PRO A 807 12.60 9.02 -11.62
C PRO A 807 12.88 8.82 -13.11
N ASP A 808 12.57 9.79 -13.96
CA ASP A 808 12.84 9.73 -15.41
C ASP A 808 14.26 10.16 -15.79
N VAL A 809 14.94 10.87 -14.88
CA VAL A 809 16.32 11.37 -15.08
C VAL A 809 17.32 10.37 -14.51
N ARG A 810 18.00 9.62 -15.39
CA ARG A 810 19.01 8.61 -14.97
C ARG A 810 20.44 9.11 -14.97
N GLU A 811 20.76 10.04 -15.86
CA GLU A 811 22.10 10.64 -15.95
C GLU A 811 22.40 11.44 -14.68
N GLY A 812 23.49 11.16 -14.02
CA GLY A 812 23.89 11.81 -12.79
C GLY A 812 23.34 11.21 -11.48
N GLY A 813 22.53 10.18 -11.56
CA GLY A 813 21.93 9.48 -10.42
C GLY A 813 20.61 10.09 -9.93
N SER A 814 19.58 9.25 -9.66
CA SER A 814 18.26 9.70 -9.21
C SER A 814 17.52 8.66 -8.37
N ILE A 815 16.53 9.11 -7.63
CA ILE A 815 15.56 8.25 -6.94
C ILE A 815 14.59 7.68 -7.99
N ILE A 816 14.62 6.37 -8.18
CA ILE A 816 13.72 5.67 -9.12
C ILE A 816 12.49 5.06 -8.45
N SER A 817 12.52 4.90 -7.11
CA SER A 817 11.38 4.49 -6.31
C SER A 817 11.53 4.98 -4.88
N SER A 818 10.44 5.35 -4.26
CA SER A 818 10.36 5.68 -2.84
C SER A 818 9.20 4.96 -2.18
N GLN A 819 9.38 4.55 -0.93
CA GLN A 819 8.36 3.91 -0.11
C GLN A 819 8.42 4.47 1.30
N LYS A 820 7.26 4.75 1.88
CA LYS A 820 7.10 5.19 3.27
C LYS A 820 6.07 4.31 3.95
N VAL A 821 6.38 3.84 5.14
CA VAL A 821 5.47 3.05 5.98
C VAL A 821 5.44 3.66 7.38
N GLY A 822 4.26 4.10 7.79
CA GLY A 822 4.05 4.64 9.14
C GLY A 822 4.13 3.56 10.22
N PRO A 823 4.46 3.92 11.47
CA PRO A 823 4.61 2.96 12.57
C PRO A 823 3.33 2.18 12.90
N SER A 824 2.16 2.81 12.78
CA SER A 824 0.86 2.15 12.99
C SER A 824 0.62 1.04 11.97
N VAL A 825 0.86 1.33 10.68
CA VAL A 825 0.72 0.35 9.60
C VAL A 825 1.71 -0.81 9.76
N ALA A 826 2.97 -0.52 10.12
CA ALA A 826 3.98 -1.55 10.35
C ALA A 826 3.58 -2.52 11.49
N LYS A 827 3.00 -2.01 12.58
CA LYS A 827 2.46 -2.85 13.65
C LYS A 827 1.31 -3.73 13.15
N ASP A 828 0.36 -3.18 12.40
CA ASP A 828 -0.79 -3.93 11.88
C ASP A 828 -0.35 -5.03 10.93
N ILE A 829 0.62 -4.76 10.05
CA ILE A 829 1.23 -5.76 9.17
C ILE A 829 1.87 -6.88 10.00
N THR A 830 2.61 -6.54 11.07
CA THR A 830 3.25 -7.52 11.94
C THR A 830 2.22 -8.44 12.61
N TYR A 831 1.18 -7.87 13.18
CA TYR A 831 0.10 -8.64 13.80
C TYR A 831 -0.66 -9.49 12.79
N GLY A 832 -1.02 -8.90 11.66
CA GLY A 832 -1.69 -9.60 10.55
C GLY A 832 -0.88 -10.79 10.06
N ALA A 833 0.44 -10.65 9.96
CA ALA A 833 1.35 -11.73 9.58
C ALA A 833 1.32 -12.91 10.56
N ILE A 834 1.44 -12.63 11.86
CA ILE A 834 1.44 -13.68 12.89
C ILE A 834 0.07 -14.39 12.93
N ILE A 835 -1.01 -13.61 12.92
CA ILE A 835 -2.38 -14.15 12.98
C ILE A 835 -2.69 -14.97 11.73
N SER A 836 -2.29 -14.53 10.54
CA SER A 836 -2.57 -15.25 9.29
C SER A 836 -1.88 -16.61 9.25
N VAL A 837 -0.62 -16.71 9.70
CA VAL A 837 0.12 -17.99 9.79
C VAL A 837 -0.54 -18.91 10.81
N LEU A 838 -0.88 -18.39 12.00
CA LEU A 838 -1.53 -19.19 13.03
C LEU A 838 -2.92 -19.67 12.55
N PHE A 839 -3.68 -18.79 11.95
CA PHE A 839 -5.01 -19.11 11.42
C PHE A 839 -4.92 -20.16 10.29
N ALA A 840 -3.92 -20.06 9.41
CA ALA A 840 -3.67 -21.05 8.36
C ALA A 840 -3.37 -22.43 8.95
N LEU A 841 -2.50 -22.53 9.96
CA LEU A 841 -2.20 -23.79 10.64
C LEU A 841 -3.44 -24.41 11.31
N VAL A 842 -4.27 -23.58 11.97
CA VAL A 842 -5.50 -24.04 12.61
C VAL A 842 -6.54 -24.47 11.57
N ALA A 843 -6.75 -23.71 10.51
CA ALA A 843 -7.70 -24.03 9.45
C ALA A 843 -7.33 -25.35 8.76
N ILE A 844 -6.04 -25.55 8.47
CA ILE A 844 -5.54 -26.78 7.88
C ILE A 844 -5.68 -27.96 8.87
N PHE A 845 -5.36 -27.76 10.15
CA PHE A 845 -5.58 -28.80 11.17
C PHE A 845 -7.03 -29.27 11.20
N ILE A 846 -7.98 -28.33 11.23
CA ILE A 846 -9.42 -28.63 11.24
C ILE A 846 -9.82 -29.34 9.94
N TYR A 847 -9.35 -28.84 8.78
CA TYR A 847 -9.64 -29.47 7.50
C TYR A 847 -9.17 -30.94 7.43
N ILE A 848 -7.92 -31.20 7.82
CA ILE A 848 -7.36 -32.57 7.86
C ILE A 848 -8.11 -33.46 8.86
N LEU A 849 -8.51 -32.90 10.01
CA LEU A 849 -9.31 -33.62 11.02
C LEU A 849 -10.67 -34.07 10.44
N ILE A 850 -11.36 -33.20 9.76
CA ILE A 850 -12.65 -33.50 9.12
C ILE A 850 -12.45 -34.51 7.98
N ARG A 851 -11.44 -34.34 7.15
CA ARG A 851 -11.17 -35.13 5.95
C ARG A 851 -10.74 -36.57 6.26
N PHE A 852 -9.81 -36.72 7.20
CA PHE A 852 -9.26 -38.05 7.56
C PHE A 852 -9.94 -38.69 8.78
N ARG A 853 -10.74 -37.92 9.52
CA ARG A 853 -11.44 -38.35 10.74
C ARG A 853 -10.51 -39.05 11.76
N ASN A 854 -9.24 -38.63 11.78
CA ASN A 854 -8.22 -39.17 12.67
C ASN A 854 -7.23 -38.09 13.10
N VAL A 855 -7.19 -37.84 14.40
CA VAL A 855 -6.33 -36.81 15.03
C VAL A 855 -4.84 -37.05 14.73
N ALA A 856 -4.39 -38.29 14.57
CA ALA A 856 -2.98 -38.59 14.32
C ALA A 856 -2.46 -37.95 13.03
N PHE A 857 -3.26 -37.96 11.96
CA PHE A 857 -2.89 -37.34 10.69
C PHE A 857 -2.91 -35.82 10.78
N SER A 858 -3.85 -35.23 11.52
CA SER A 858 -3.92 -33.78 11.71
C SER A 858 -2.73 -33.27 12.54
N VAL A 859 -2.39 -33.94 13.62
CA VAL A 859 -1.23 -33.58 14.43
C VAL A 859 0.06 -33.75 13.64
N GLY A 860 0.21 -34.87 12.90
CA GLY A 860 1.39 -35.13 12.08
C GLY A 860 1.62 -34.06 11.01
N SER A 861 0.55 -33.66 10.28
CA SER A 861 0.63 -32.62 9.27
C SER A 861 0.95 -31.24 9.88
N THR A 862 0.24 -30.84 10.92
CA THR A 862 0.43 -29.52 11.55
C THR A 862 1.81 -29.37 12.19
N CYS A 863 2.31 -30.42 12.88
CA CYS A 863 3.68 -30.41 13.39
C CYS A 863 4.72 -30.23 12.28
N ALA A 864 4.54 -30.93 11.18
CA ALA A 864 5.47 -30.82 10.05
C ALA A 864 5.40 -29.42 9.39
N LEU A 865 4.21 -28.85 9.21
CA LEU A 865 4.05 -27.48 8.69
C LEU A 865 4.70 -26.44 9.60
N ALA A 866 4.55 -26.58 10.91
CA ALA A 866 5.20 -25.69 11.87
C ALA A 866 6.74 -25.82 11.79
N VAL A 867 7.26 -27.04 11.64
CA VAL A 867 8.70 -27.27 11.43
C VAL A 867 9.16 -26.62 10.11
N ASP A 868 8.41 -26.79 9.01
CA ASP A 868 8.74 -26.18 7.72
C ASP A 868 8.84 -24.65 7.83
N THR A 869 7.89 -24.04 8.51
CA THR A 869 7.87 -22.58 8.75
C THR A 869 9.09 -22.14 9.56
N VAL A 870 9.41 -22.83 10.67
CA VAL A 870 10.57 -22.50 11.51
C VAL A 870 11.89 -22.71 10.78
N VAL A 871 12.00 -23.74 9.92
CA VAL A 871 13.19 -23.98 9.10
C VAL A 871 13.42 -22.84 8.11
N VAL A 872 12.39 -22.40 7.38
CA VAL A 872 12.53 -21.29 6.43
C VAL A 872 12.95 -20.00 7.16
N LEU A 873 12.27 -19.64 8.25
CA LEU A 873 12.64 -18.49 9.08
C LEU A 873 14.05 -18.63 9.66
N GLY A 874 14.43 -19.83 10.11
CA GLY A 874 15.74 -20.10 10.68
C GLY A 874 16.88 -19.94 9.68
N ILE A 875 16.69 -20.38 8.44
CA ILE A 875 17.67 -20.19 7.35
C ILE A 875 17.78 -18.70 7.01
N TYR A 876 16.68 -17.94 6.97
CA TYR A 876 16.71 -16.50 6.80
C TYR A 876 17.50 -15.80 7.92
N SER A 877 17.26 -16.16 9.19
CA SER A 877 18.02 -15.66 10.32
C SER A 877 19.51 -16.00 10.27
N LEU A 878 19.85 -17.23 9.82
CA LEU A 878 21.22 -17.69 9.77
C LEU A 878 22.02 -17.06 8.61
N CYS A 879 21.39 -16.89 7.45
CA CYS A 879 22.07 -16.56 6.19
C CYS A 879 22.04 -15.08 5.83
N TRP A 880 21.21 -14.23 6.49
CA TRP A 880 21.17 -12.82 6.16
C TRP A 880 22.55 -12.15 6.37
N GLY A 881 22.94 -11.30 5.43
CA GLY A 881 24.25 -10.66 5.40
C GLY A 881 25.38 -11.50 4.76
N TRP A 882 25.14 -12.79 4.44
CA TRP A 882 26.12 -13.65 3.77
C TRP A 882 25.75 -13.93 2.31
N MET A 883 24.47 -13.85 1.99
CA MET A 883 24.00 -14.10 0.63
C MET A 883 24.21 -12.87 -0.26
N PRO A 884 24.48 -13.08 -1.57
CA PRO A 884 24.68 -11.98 -2.53
C PRO A 884 23.38 -11.25 -2.90
N PHE A 885 22.29 -11.56 -2.24
CA PHE A 885 20.97 -10.92 -2.40
C PHE A 885 20.31 -10.69 -1.04
N SER A 886 19.36 -9.78 -1.00
CA SER A 886 18.65 -9.42 0.23
C SER A 886 17.81 -10.57 0.75
N LEU A 887 17.96 -10.91 2.04
CA LEU A 887 17.10 -11.79 2.81
C LEU A 887 16.27 -10.99 3.82
N GLU A 888 15.85 -9.77 3.45
CA GLU A 888 14.91 -9.03 4.27
C GLU A 888 13.55 -9.70 4.26
N ILE A 889 12.94 -9.70 5.42
CA ILE A 889 11.55 -10.14 5.59
C ILE A 889 10.66 -8.92 5.31
N ASP A 890 9.88 -8.99 4.26
CA ASP A 890 8.88 -8.03 3.83
C ASP A 890 7.49 -8.66 3.80
N GLN A 891 6.50 -7.94 3.36
CA GLN A 891 5.14 -8.48 3.21
C GLN A 891 5.11 -9.66 2.23
N THR A 892 5.92 -9.65 1.17
CA THR A 892 5.92 -10.73 0.17
C THR A 892 6.44 -12.04 0.76
N PHE A 893 7.38 -11.98 1.71
CA PHE A 893 7.86 -13.13 2.46
C PHE A 893 6.75 -13.83 3.27
N ILE A 894 5.81 -13.06 3.86
CA ILE A 894 4.64 -13.66 4.53
C ILE A 894 3.81 -14.46 3.52
N GLY A 895 3.63 -13.87 2.32
CA GLY A 895 3.00 -14.55 1.20
C GLY A 895 3.69 -15.86 0.84
N ALA A 896 5.03 -15.88 0.83
CA ALA A 896 5.81 -17.09 0.60
C ALA A 896 5.58 -18.14 1.70
N ILE A 897 5.61 -17.78 2.98
CA ILE A 897 5.38 -18.70 4.10
C ILE A 897 3.99 -19.33 4.03
N LEU A 898 2.94 -18.53 3.82
CA LEU A 898 1.59 -19.06 3.69
C LEU A 898 1.44 -19.98 2.48
N THR A 899 2.09 -19.61 1.38
CA THR A 899 2.10 -20.44 0.17
C THR A 899 2.85 -21.75 0.39
N VAL A 900 3.99 -21.72 1.09
CA VAL A 900 4.74 -22.93 1.51
C VAL A 900 3.86 -23.84 2.35
N ILE A 901 3.12 -23.31 3.31
CA ILE A 901 2.17 -24.06 4.14
C ILE A 901 1.12 -24.76 3.25
N GLY A 902 0.53 -24.02 2.29
CA GLY A 902 -0.46 -24.54 1.35
C GLY A 902 0.09 -25.58 0.38
N TYR A 903 1.32 -25.41 -0.08
CA TYR A 903 1.97 -26.38 -0.96
C TYR A 903 2.45 -27.62 -0.20
N SER A 904 3.09 -27.44 0.94
CA SER A 904 3.66 -28.54 1.73
C SER A 904 2.61 -29.51 2.25
N ILE A 905 1.38 -29.05 2.51
CA ILE A 905 0.30 -29.95 2.93
C ILE A 905 -0.12 -30.92 1.84
N ASN A 906 0.04 -30.55 0.55
CA ASN A 906 -0.31 -31.41 -0.58
C ASN A 906 0.41 -32.76 -0.52
N ASP A 907 1.74 -32.75 -0.36
CA ASP A 907 2.52 -33.99 -0.25
C ASP A 907 2.11 -34.84 0.96
N LYS A 908 1.80 -34.18 2.09
CA LYS A 908 1.36 -34.85 3.33
C LYS A 908 0.02 -35.56 3.16
N VAL A 909 -0.93 -34.89 2.51
CA VAL A 909 -2.28 -35.44 2.23
C VAL A 909 -2.17 -36.71 1.38
N VAL A 910 -1.32 -36.65 0.36
CA VAL A 910 -1.11 -37.81 -0.56
C VAL A 910 -0.50 -39.00 0.16
N VAL A 911 0.55 -38.78 0.94
CA VAL A 911 1.17 -39.83 1.74
C VAL A 911 0.16 -40.43 2.72
N PHE A 912 -0.62 -39.58 3.39
CA PHE A 912 -1.62 -40.07 4.36
C PHE A 912 -2.81 -40.75 3.70
N ASP A 913 -3.24 -40.33 2.53
CA ASP A 913 -4.28 -41.03 1.77
C ASP A 913 -3.82 -42.44 1.37
N ARG A 914 -2.54 -42.58 0.94
CA ARG A 914 -1.96 -43.90 0.65
C ARG A 914 -1.81 -44.76 1.89
N ILE A 915 -1.40 -44.19 3.02
CA ILE A 915 -1.33 -44.93 4.30
C ILE A 915 -2.73 -45.41 4.70
N ARG A 916 -3.74 -44.60 4.60
CA ARG A 916 -5.14 -44.96 4.88
C ARG A 916 -5.66 -46.03 3.93
N GLU A 917 -5.32 -45.95 2.65
CA GLU A 917 -5.67 -46.97 1.64
C GLU A 917 -5.04 -48.30 1.98
N ASN A 918 -3.73 -48.38 2.27
CA ASN A 918 -3.03 -49.59 2.63
C ASN A 918 -3.51 -50.21 3.95
N LEU A 919 -3.82 -49.39 4.97
CA LEU A 919 -4.38 -49.87 6.24
C LEU A 919 -5.79 -50.50 6.04
N ARG A 920 -6.55 -50.04 5.03
CA ARG A 920 -7.85 -50.59 4.69
C ARG A 920 -7.76 -51.86 3.86
N ILE A 921 -6.84 -51.89 2.88
CA ILE A 921 -6.69 -53.03 1.94
C ILE A 921 -5.99 -54.21 2.62
N HIS A 922 -5.02 -53.89 3.48
CA HIS A 922 -4.15 -54.86 4.16
C HIS A 922 -4.28 -54.77 5.70
N PRO A 923 -5.44 -55.13 6.30
CA PRO A 923 -5.67 -54.95 7.73
C PRO A 923 -4.78 -55.86 8.62
N LYS A 924 -4.11 -56.87 8.03
CA LYS A 924 -3.18 -57.77 8.70
C LYS A 924 -1.73 -57.25 8.75
N TRP A 925 -1.41 -56.21 8.00
CA TRP A 925 -0.07 -55.63 8.03
C TRP A 925 0.17 -54.89 9.36
N ASP A 926 1.42 -55.01 9.85
CA ASP A 926 1.88 -54.17 10.93
C ASP A 926 1.83 -52.68 10.51
N ILE A 927 1.53 -51.80 11.45
CA ILE A 927 1.46 -50.37 11.20
C ILE A 927 2.76 -49.85 10.59
N GLN A 928 3.90 -50.32 11.09
CA GLN A 928 5.22 -49.91 10.59
C GLN A 928 5.41 -50.30 9.13
N THR A 929 5.02 -51.51 8.77
CA THR A 929 5.09 -52.05 7.39
C THR A 929 4.15 -51.23 6.48
N SER A 930 2.91 -50.94 6.93
CA SER A 930 1.95 -50.13 6.18
C SER A 930 2.49 -48.74 5.86
N PHE A 931 3.09 -48.07 6.87
CA PHE A 931 3.70 -46.74 6.67
C PHE A 931 4.92 -46.79 5.72
N ASN A 932 5.85 -47.72 5.92
CA ASN A 932 7.04 -47.85 5.06
C ASN A 932 6.65 -48.14 3.60
N THR A 933 5.75 -49.07 3.38
CA THR A 933 5.27 -49.42 2.04
C THR A 933 4.58 -48.25 1.38
N SER A 934 3.70 -47.52 2.10
CA SER A 934 2.97 -46.36 1.58
C SER A 934 3.93 -45.23 1.16
N ILE A 935 4.93 -44.93 1.96
CA ILE A 935 5.93 -43.90 1.63
C ILE A 935 6.74 -44.30 0.40
N ASN A 936 7.24 -45.56 0.33
CA ASN A 936 7.99 -46.03 -0.83
C ASN A 936 7.15 -46.02 -2.11
N GLN A 937 5.83 -46.34 -2.05
CA GLN A 937 4.92 -46.28 -3.19
C GLN A 937 4.67 -44.87 -3.68
N THR A 938 4.65 -43.86 -2.80
CA THR A 938 4.41 -42.47 -3.14
C THR A 938 5.68 -41.68 -3.44
N LEU A 939 6.88 -42.22 -3.13
CA LEU A 939 8.16 -41.51 -3.20
C LEU A 939 8.49 -40.97 -4.59
N ALA A 940 8.38 -41.79 -5.63
CA ALA A 940 8.67 -41.37 -7.01
C ALA A 940 7.75 -40.19 -7.45
N ARG A 941 6.48 -40.27 -7.08
CA ARG A 941 5.51 -39.24 -7.37
C ARG A 941 5.84 -37.96 -6.62
N THR A 942 6.03 -37.99 -5.30
CA THR A 942 6.37 -36.84 -4.46
C THR A 942 7.62 -36.11 -4.96
N ILE A 943 8.65 -36.85 -5.37
CA ILE A 943 9.87 -36.26 -5.95
C ILE A 943 9.56 -35.60 -7.30
N ASN A 944 8.77 -36.25 -8.18
CA ASN A 944 8.44 -35.68 -9.49
C ASN A 944 7.62 -34.39 -9.38
N THR A 945 6.64 -34.30 -8.47
CA THR A 945 5.84 -33.09 -8.23
C THR A 945 6.68 -31.98 -7.63
N SER A 946 7.50 -32.28 -6.65
CA SER A 946 8.40 -31.29 -6.04
C SER A 946 9.45 -30.78 -7.03
N PHE A 947 9.98 -31.69 -7.88
CA PHE A 947 10.96 -31.31 -8.88
C PHE A 947 10.38 -30.41 -9.98
N SER A 948 9.15 -30.66 -10.46
CA SER A 948 8.49 -29.79 -11.45
C SER A 948 8.28 -28.39 -10.92
N THR A 949 7.84 -28.25 -9.66
CA THR A 949 7.67 -26.96 -9.00
C THR A 949 9.00 -26.27 -8.72
N LEU A 950 10.00 -27.03 -8.26
CA LEU A 950 11.35 -26.51 -8.02
C LEU A 950 12.00 -25.97 -9.30
N LEU A 951 11.83 -26.66 -10.43
CA LEU A 951 12.33 -26.20 -11.74
C LEU A 951 11.77 -24.82 -12.10
N VAL A 952 10.49 -24.63 -11.89
CA VAL A 952 9.80 -23.34 -12.12
C VAL A 952 10.32 -22.25 -11.18
N LEU A 953 10.44 -22.57 -9.89
CA LEU A 953 10.92 -21.62 -8.88
C LEU A 953 12.39 -21.23 -9.08
N LEU A 954 13.24 -22.14 -9.55
CA LEU A 954 14.62 -21.85 -9.92
C LEU A 954 14.70 -20.88 -11.10
N CYS A 955 13.83 -21.03 -12.11
CA CYS A 955 13.76 -20.07 -13.21
C CYS A 955 13.41 -18.66 -12.70
N ILE A 956 12.42 -18.53 -11.81
CA ILE A 956 12.04 -17.25 -11.22
C ILE A 956 13.21 -16.71 -10.37
N PHE A 957 13.86 -17.55 -9.57
CA PHE A 957 14.97 -17.13 -8.71
C PHE A 957 16.15 -16.54 -9.49
N PHE A 958 16.53 -17.19 -10.62
CA PHE A 958 17.68 -16.72 -11.41
C PHE A 958 17.33 -15.61 -12.41
N LEU A 959 16.13 -15.60 -12.96
CA LEU A 959 15.75 -14.74 -14.08
C LEU A 959 14.68 -13.70 -13.73
N GLY A 960 13.97 -13.86 -12.62
CA GLY A 960 12.80 -13.04 -12.27
C GLY A 960 13.10 -11.66 -11.67
N GLY A 961 14.39 -11.30 -11.53
CA GLY A 961 14.78 -10.01 -10.95
C GLY A 961 14.82 -9.99 -9.42
N ASP A 962 15.36 -8.89 -8.88
CA ASP A 962 15.65 -8.80 -7.44
C ASP A 962 14.38 -8.69 -6.58
N SER A 963 13.32 -8.09 -7.11
CA SER A 963 12.06 -7.89 -6.37
C SER A 963 11.37 -9.18 -5.92
N ILE A 964 11.53 -10.28 -6.69
CA ILE A 964 10.92 -11.58 -6.38
C ILE A 964 11.93 -12.66 -6.01
N ARG A 965 13.22 -12.32 -5.95
CA ARG A 965 14.29 -13.28 -5.66
C ARG A 965 14.19 -13.84 -4.25
N SER A 966 14.03 -12.98 -3.24
CA SER A 966 13.84 -13.38 -1.83
C SER A 966 12.61 -14.26 -1.66
N PHE A 967 11.46 -13.85 -2.24
CA PHE A 967 10.23 -14.63 -2.27
C PHE A 967 10.46 -16.05 -2.87
N SER A 968 11.10 -16.09 -4.05
CA SER A 968 11.38 -17.36 -4.74
C SER A 968 12.31 -18.26 -3.93
N PHE A 969 13.30 -17.69 -3.23
CA PHE A 969 14.19 -18.42 -2.35
C PHE A 969 13.44 -19.06 -1.18
N ALA A 970 12.56 -18.30 -0.51
CA ALA A 970 11.70 -18.82 0.56
C ALA A 970 10.85 -20.01 0.06
N MET A 971 10.28 -19.87 -1.15
CA MET A 971 9.49 -20.92 -1.79
C MET A 971 10.33 -22.16 -2.12
N ILE A 972 11.54 -22.01 -2.64
CA ILE A 972 12.48 -23.12 -2.91
C ILE A 972 12.77 -23.88 -1.63
N LEU A 973 13.13 -23.18 -0.56
CA LEU A 973 13.34 -23.79 0.75
C LEU A 973 12.08 -24.53 1.23
N GLY A 974 10.93 -23.89 1.11
CA GLY A 974 9.65 -24.46 1.50
C GLY A 974 9.28 -25.74 0.74
N VAL A 975 9.48 -25.78 -0.57
CA VAL A 975 9.24 -26.99 -1.39
C VAL A 975 10.21 -28.11 -1.00
N VAL A 976 11.51 -27.81 -0.89
CA VAL A 976 12.53 -28.83 -0.55
C VAL A 976 12.29 -29.39 0.86
N PHE A 977 12.17 -28.53 1.86
CA PHE A 977 11.97 -28.96 3.24
C PHE A 977 10.56 -29.52 3.47
N GLY A 978 9.53 -28.98 2.80
CA GLY A 978 8.16 -29.49 2.85
C GLY A 978 8.04 -30.93 2.36
N THR A 979 8.76 -31.26 1.27
CA THR A 979 8.86 -32.63 0.76
C THR A 979 9.59 -33.55 1.73
N LEU A 980 10.71 -33.10 2.29
CA LEU A 980 11.44 -33.88 3.29
C LEU A 980 10.63 -34.06 4.57
N SER A 981 9.94 -33.03 5.04
CA SER A 981 9.16 -33.10 6.28
C SER A 981 7.93 -33.98 6.16
N SER A 982 7.37 -34.19 4.96
CA SER A 982 6.26 -35.11 4.74
C SER A 982 6.66 -36.57 5.05
N ILE A 983 7.88 -36.93 4.72
CA ILE A 983 8.43 -38.25 4.90
C ILE A 983 9.04 -38.42 6.31
N PHE A 984 9.82 -37.44 6.75
CA PHE A 984 10.68 -37.56 7.94
C PHE A 984 10.10 -36.94 9.21
N VAL A 985 9.03 -36.15 9.12
CA VAL A 985 8.36 -35.54 10.27
C VAL A 985 6.89 -35.91 10.34
N ALA A 986 6.09 -35.63 9.28
CA ALA A 986 4.66 -35.85 9.32
C ALA A 986 4.28 -37.34 9.49
N ALA A 987 4.86 -38.20 8.68
CA ALA A 987 4.57 -39.64 8.74
C ALA A 987 5.04 -40.29 10.05
N PRO A 988 6.25 -40.05 10.59
CA PRO A 988 6.65 -40.56 11.89
C PRO A 988 5.82 -40.01 13.07
N VAL A 989 5.44 -38.72 13.07
CA VAL A 989 4.56 -38.17 14.12
C VAL A 989 3.18 -38.84 14.09
N ALA A 990 2.62 -39.03 12.88
CA ALA A 990 1.34 -39.73 12.71
C ALA A 990 1.46 -41.22 13.15
N TYR A 991 2.56 -41.88 12.82
CA TYR A 991 2.85 -43.26 13.24
C TYR A 991 2.86 -43.39 14.78
N LEU A 992 3.59 -42.51 15.49
CA LEU A 992 3.69 -42.56 16.94
C LEU A 992 2.35 -42.22 17.62
N THR A 993 1.61 -41.30 17.05
CA THR A 993 0.29 -40.89 17.60
C THR A 993 -0.77 -41.99 17.38
N LEU A 994 -0.77 -42.60 16.21
CA LEU A 994 -1.69 -43.68 15.87
C LEU A 994 -1.37 -44.94 16.70
N GLY A 995 -0.09 -45.32 16.85
CA GLY A 995 0.36 -46.42 17.69
C GLY A 995 -0.09 -46.30 19.13
N LYS A 996 0.11 -45.15 19.77
CA LYS A 996 -0.39 -44.86 21.12
C LYS A 996 -1.92 -44.93 21.25
N HIS A 997 -2.64 -44.47 20.22
CA HIS A 997 -4.10 -44.53 20.25
C HIS A 997 -4.64 -45.97 20.17
N ILE A 998 -4.02 -46.83 19.38
CA ILE A 998 -4.37 -48.25 19.29
C ILE A 998 -4.00 -48.97 20.59
N GLU A 999 -2.81 -48.74 21.13
CA GLU A 999 -2.39 -49.31 22.42
C GLU A 999 -3.32 -48.90 23.56
N ASN A 1000 -3.73 -47.65 23.66
CA ASN A 1000 -4.70 -47.15 24.63
C ASN A 1000 -6.09 -47.78 24.48
N ARG A 1001 -6.51 -48.06 23.23
CA ARG A 1001 -7.79 -48.77 22.97
C ARG A 1001 -7.72 -50.21 23.40
N LEU A 1002 -6.59 -50.91 23.16
CA LEU A 1002 -6.37 -52.28 23.58
C LEU A 1002 -6.34 -52.37 25.13
N LYS A 1003 -5.61 -51.53 25.82
CA LYS A 1003 -5.60 -51.44 27.29
C LYS A 1003 -6.99 -51.14 27.88
N LYS A 1004 -7.78 -50.28 27.24
CA LYS A 1004 -9.19 -50.03 27.69
C LYS A 1004 -10.08 -51.22 27.42
N ALA A 1005 -9.84 -52.00 26.38
CA ALA A 1005 -10.61 -53.22 26.09
C ALA A 1005 -10.19 -54.36 27.05
N GLU A 1006 -8.93 -54.48 27.41
CA GLU A 1006 -8.41 -55.38 28.40
C GLU A 1006 -8.99 -55.06 29.81
N ASN A 1007 -8.92 -53.82 30.26
CA ASN A 1007 -9.50 -53.38 31.54
C ASN A 1007 -11.03 -53.43 31.57
N ALA A 1008 -11.71 -53.49 30.44
CA ALA A 1008 -13.18 -53.69 30.38
C ALA A 1008 -13.56 -55.17 30.30
N ALA A 1009 -12.60 -56.06 30.04
CA ALA A 1009 -12.76 -57.50 30.00
C ALA A 1009 -12.38 -58.19 31.34
N GLU A 1010 -11.57 -57.49 32.15
CA GLU A 1010 -11.39 -57.76 33.58
C GLU A 1010 -12.53 -57.18 34.43
#